data_0dc6df187a870c6b4396e721a8e8a348
#
_entry.id   0dc6df187a870c6b4396e721a8e8a348
#
_cell.length_a   1.000
_cell.length_b   1.000
_cell.length_c   1.000
_cell.angle_alpha   90.00
_cell.angle_beta   90.00
_cell.angle_gamma   90.00
#
_symmetry.space_group_name_H-M   'P 1'
#
loop_
_entity.id
_entity.type
_entity.pdbx_description
1 polymer ?
#
loop_
_entity_poly.entity_id
_entity_poly.type
_entity_poly.pdbx_seq_one_letter_code
_entity_poly.pdbx_strand_id
1 'polypeptide(L)'
;MKKIKLLAIXLLAFSQVIFLEGKTXVTDLKLKDSPPAAGKNSYYTGNRXPLKPNPLIKLPVGQIEVXGWLLSQLQLMRSGFTGRLXEISKFLQEDSGWLTRXGRGWEEMPYWLKGYGDLAYLXRDPQMIAAARKWIEAILASQQEDGYFGPVDNRXANDLWPNMEALICLQSYYDXSHDXRVLDFMSKYFRYELKIPEEQFLPGSWQKLXGGENLESVYWLYNRTGEKWLLDLASKIYRRTADWASPVXTAERDRHWEESSFYHGVNIAMGLKYPALYYQQTGERQLLEAVERNYQQLMATYGQQPGGMFAADENIRPGYNDPRQGAETCTMVELMSTFESLLRITGEVRSADRIEEIAFNSLPASMTPDLKGLHYLTAANLIADDKSGEHDFQNSGTLLSYDPWSYRCCQHNVAFGWPYFSEHLWLATSDNGVAAVXYAPSXVEXKXGQQGTXVRIVEETSYPFSGKITLTVFPESEVEFPLYLRLPGWAERASIAVNEEQPAEVKAPGKLAVLERRWKYGDQVSLSLDESVRIKLWPGIGQAASVSRGPLWFSLEIKEIWKSYGGTEAWPAYEVLPGSDWNYALILDKNNLAENIRLAEKKEISYQPFSLENAPIILEAKARQLPEWQAQGQMVGRVPASPVSSSSARPEETVRLVPMGCARLRIACFPWFEKRK
;
A
#
# COMPACT_ATOMS: atom_id res chain seq x y z
N MET A 1 -29.86 14.50 44.82
CA MET A 1 -28.82 15.31 44.21
C MET A 1 -27.66 14.54 43.59
N LYS A 2 -27.44 13.26 43.94
CA LYS A 2 -26.35 12.48 43.36
C LYS A 2 -26.68 11.81 42.04
N LYS A 3 -27.95 11.72 41.66
CA LYS A 3 -28.36 11.06 40.41
C LYS A 3 -28.34 12.01 39.19
N ILE A 4 -28.24 13.29 39.43
CA ILE A 4 -28.29 14.29 38.34
C ILE A 4 -26.88 14.50 37.71
N LYS A 5 -25.83 14.26 38.53
CA LYS A 5 -24.47 14.46 38.04
C LYS A 5 -23.98 13.34 37.13
N LEU A 6 -24.55 12.12 37.24
CA LEU A 6 -24.14 11.04 36.35
C LEU A 6 -24.78 11.10 34.99
N LEU A 7 -25.94 11.74 34.90
CA LEU A 7 -26.60 11.90 33.62
C LEU A 7 -25.97 12.99 32.75
N ALA A 8 -25.32 13.97 33.41
CA ALA A 8 -24.67 15.06 32.67
C ALA A 8 -23.37 14.64 32.00
N ILE A 9 -22.73 13.65 32.55
CA ILE A 9 -21.47 13.13 31.97
C ILE A 9 -21.67 12.26 30.72
N UNK A 10 -22.67 11.77 30.83
CA UNK A 10 -22.91 10.99 29.81
C UNK A 10 -23.31 11.61 28.63
N LEU A 11 -23.97 12.51 28.82
CA LEU A 11 -24.42 13.31 27.70
C LEU A 11 -23.26 14.01 27.03
N LEU A 12 -22.22 14.34 27.77
CA LEU A 12 -21.04 15.02 27.23
C LEU A 12 -20.16 14.06 26.40
N ALA A 13 -20.19 12.78 26.73
CA ALA A 13 -19.40 11.78 25.97
C ALA A 13 -20.04 11.48 24.61
N PHE A 14 -21.37 11.67 24.49
CA PHE A 14 -22.05 11.44 23.22
C PHE A 14 -22.09 12.69 22.33
N SER A 15 -21.93 13.87 22.90
CA SER A 15 -22.13 15.10 22.15
C SER A 15 -20.89 15.57 21.35
N GLN A 16 -19.77 14.89 21.52
CA GLN A 16 -18.54 15.28 20.82
C GLN A 16 -18.41 14.68 19.42
N VAL A 17 -19.39 13.86 18.99
CA VAL A 17 -19.18 13.01 17.85
C VAL A 17 -19.90 13.50 16.60
N ILE A 18 -21.09 14.09 16.71
CA ILE A 18 -21.88 14.53 15.56
C ILE A 18 -22.41 15.94 15.80
N PHE A 19 -22.14 16.84 14.85
CA PHE A 19 -22.72 18.17 14.84
C PHE A 19 -23.92 18.16 13.92
N LEU A 20 -25.10 18.26 14.51
CA LEU A 20 -26.34 18.37 13.75
C LEU A 20 -26.77 19.82 13.75
N GLU A 21 -26.75 20.46 12.60
CA GLU A 21 -27.30 21.81 12.49
C GLU A 21 -28.80 21.68 12.28
N GLY A 22 -29.52 21.64 13.40
CA GLY A 22 -30.91 21.96 13.48
C GLY A 22 -31.92 21.10 12.78
N LYS A 23 -31.57 19.99 12.08
CA LYS A 23 -32.55 19.15 11.43
C LYS A 23 -32.01 17.75 11.20
N THR A 24 -32.96 16.86 10.93
CA THR A 24 -32.69 15.44 10.79
C THR A 24 -31.56 15.11 9.85
N UNK A 25 -30.53 14.70 10.30
CA UNK A 25 -29.41 14.25 9.62
C UNK A 25 -29.73 12.86 9.26
N VAL A 26 -28.78 12.40 8.91
CA VAL A 26 -28.85 10.98 8.65
C VAL A 26 -29.01 10.26 9.98
N THR A 27 -30.21 9.85 10.27
CA THR A 27 -30.60 9.42 11.63
C THR A 27 -30.00 8.06 12.02
N ASP A 28 -29.61 7.25 11.04
CA ASP A 28 -29.08 5.90 11.29
C ASP A 28 -27.55 5.85 11.20
N LEU A 29 -26.88 7.00 11.18
CA LEU A 29 -25.43 7.07 11.15
C LEU A 29 -24.84 6.78 12.51
N LYS A 30 -23.87 5.89 12.56
CA LYS A 30 -23.09 5.56 13.77
C LYS A 30 -21.61 5.67 13.46
N LEU A 31 -20.78 5.81 14.51
CA LEU A 31 -19.32 5.85 14.36
C LEU A 31 -18.72 4.67 15.13
N LYS A 32 -17.76 4.01 14.53
CA LYS A 32 -17.08 2.86 15.16
C LYS A 32 -15.59 2.91 14.86
N ASP A 33 -14.78 2.29 15.73
CA ASP A 33 -13.33 2.15 15.50
C ASP A 33 -13.03 1.05 14.49
N SER A 34 -13.82 -0.01 14.49
CA SER A 34 -13.64 -1.12 13.57
C SER A 34 -14.99 -1.83 13.43
N PRO A 35 -15.16 -2.64 12.37
CA PRO A 35 -16.34 -3.50 12.32
C PRO A 35 -16.30 -4.52 13.45
N PRO A 36 -17.45 -5.16 13.78
CA PRO A 36 -17.44 -6.16 14.85
C PRO A 36 -16.50 -7.29 14.52
N ALA A 37 -15.71 -7.73 15.52
CA ALA A 37 -14.87 -8.92 15.38
C ALA A 37 -15.63 -10.19 15.72
N ALA A 38 -16.68 -10.09 16.53
CA ALA A 38 -17.53 -11.23 16.86
C ALA A 38 -18.50 -11.51 15.72
N GLY A 39 -18.85 -12.74 15.56
CA GLY A 39 -19.77 -13.15 14.49
C GLY A 39 -19.00 -13.69 13.30
N LYS A 40 -19.75 -14.10 12.29
CA LYS A 40 -19.19 -14.75 11.12
C LYS A 40 -19.99 -14.35 9.89
N ASN A 41 -19.29 -13.86 8.87
CA ASN A 41 -19.96 -13.56 7.60
C ASN A 41 -20.53 -14.86 7.00
N SER A 42 -21.77 -14.79 6.56
CA SER A 42 -22.48 -15.97 6.06
C SER A 42 -22.10 -16.35 4.63
N TYR A 43 -21.42 -15.47 3.90
CA TYR A 43 -21.24 -15.63 2.45
C TYR A 43 -19.81 -15.68 2.00
N TYR A 44 -18.88 -15.18 2.80
CA TYR A 44 -17.48 -15.06 2.43
C TYR A 44 -16.61 -15.68 3.49
N THR A 45 -15.57 -16.39 3.04
CA THR A 45 -14.73 -17.18 3.92
C THR A 45 -13.81 -16.28 4.73
N GLY A 46 -14.02 -16.27 6.04
CA GLY A 46 -13.14 -15.63 6.99
C GLY A 46 -12.52 -16.68 7.89
N ASN A 47 -11.86 -16.22 8.95
CA ASN A 47 -11.23 -17.14 9.90
C ASN A 47 -12.28 -18.01 10.60
N ARG A 48 -11.94 -19.30 10.66
CA ARG A 48 -12.78 -20.21 11.41
C ARG A 48 -12.12 -20.60 12.74
N UNK A 49 -12.78 -20.87 13.60
CA UNK A 49 -12.40 -21.26 14.84
C UNK A 49 -11.36 -22.25 14.76
N PRO A 50 -10.43 -22.20 15.49
CA PRO A 50 -10.18 -21.37 16.68
C PRO A 50 -9.43 -20.07 16.36
N LEU A 51 -9.19 -19.76 15.11
CA LEU A 51 -8.56 -18.48 14.77
C LEU A 51 -9.48 -17.33 15.19
N LYS A 52 -8.87 -16.20 15.56
CA LYS A 52 -9.62 -15.00 15.86
C LYS A 52 -10.42 -14.56 14.63
N PRO A 53 -11.71 -14.19 14.79
CA PRO A 53 -12.49 -13.75 13.63
C PRO A 53 -11.91 -12.47 13.02
N ASN A 54 -12.04 -12.38 11.69
CA ASN A 54 -11.64 -11.16 10.98
C ASN A 54 -12.74 -10.11 11.09
N PRO A 55 -12.41 -8.87 11.48
CA PRO A 55 -13.39 -7.79 11.34
C PRO A 55 -13.65 -7.45 9.88
N LEU A 56 -12.65 -7.62 9.00
CA LEU A 56 -12.78 -7.37 7.57
C LEU A 56 -12.29 -8.58 6.79
N ILE A 57 -13.03 -8.93 5.75
CA ILE A 57 -12.83 -10.18 5.02
C ILE A 57 -12.64 -9.84 3.54
N LYS A 58 -11.57 -10.37 2.95
CA LYS A 58 -11.29 -10.16 1.54
C LYS A 58 -12.34 -10.85 0.68
N LEU A 59 -12.88 -10.10 -0.28
CA LEU A 59 -13.81 -10.66 -1.26
C LEU A 59 -13.06 -11.49 -2.30
N PRO A 60 -13.71 -12.51 -2.87
CA PRO A 60 -13.05 -13.25 -3.96
C PRO A 60 -12.68 -12.33 -5.11
N VAL A 61 -11.56 -12.63 -5.76
CA VAL A 61 -11.13 -11.89 -6.94
C VAL A 61 -12.23 -11.91 -7.99
N GLY A 62 -12.59 -10.73 -8.49
CA GLY A 62 -13.67 -10.60 -9.47
C GLY A 62 -14.92 -9.96 -8.91
N GLN A 63 -15.06 -9.87 -7.58
CA GLN A 63 -16.20 -9.19 -6.97
C GLN A 63 -16.05 -7.67 -7.06
N ILE A 64 -14.84 -7.16 -7.22
CA ILE A 64 -14.55 -5.73 -7.38
C ILE A 64 -14.13 -5.48 -8.81
N GLU A 65 -14.79 -4.52 -9.45
CA GLU A 65 -14.45 -4.05 -10.78
C GLU A 65 -13.98 -2.61 -10.66
N VAL A 66 -12.82 -2.33 -11.23
CA VAL A 66 -12.29 -0.97 -11.12
C VAL A 66 -12.68 -0.17 -12.32
N UNK A 67 -12.74 1.04 -12.09
CA UNK A 67 -13.14 1.98 -13.06
C UNK A 67 -12.18 3.12 -13.10
N GLY A 68 -12.47 4.12 -14.00
CA GLY A 68 -11.79 5.41 -14.00
C GLY A 68 -10.27 5.30 -14.03
N TRP A 69 -9.65 6.18 -13.28
CA TRP A 69 -8.19 6.26 -13.32
C TRP A 69 -7.51 4.96 -12.85
N LEU A 70 -8.14 4.22 -11.94
CA LEU A 70 -7.52 2.97 -11.47
C LEU A 70 -7.56 1.91 -12.57
N LEU A 71 -8.65 1.84 -13.31
CA LEU A 71 -8.69 0.96 -14.48
C LEU A 71 -7.61 1.37 -15.47
N SER A 72 -7.41 2.66 -15.69
CA SER A 72 -6.34 3.13 -16.57
C SER A 72 -4.97 2.64 -16.09
N GLN A 73 -4.70 2.69 -14.78
CA GLN A 73 -3.44 2.18 -14.26
C GLN A 73 -3.28 0.69 -14.55
N LEU A 74 -4.34 -0.09 -14.36
CA LEU A 74 -4.25 -1.51 -14.66
C LEU A 74 -4.06 -1.76 -16.15
N GLN A 75 -4.70 -0.97 -17.02
CA GLN A 75 -4.52 -1.10 -18.45
C GLN A 75 -3.11 -0.71 -18.88
N LEU A 76 -2.54 0.32 -18.25
CA LEU A 76 -1.15 0.69 -18.50
C LEU A 76 -0.19 -0.41 -18.04
N MET A 77 -0.49 -1.07 -16.93
CA MET A 77 0.29 -2.24 -16.52
C MET A 77 0.22 -3.35 -17.56
N ARG A 78 -0.98 -3.61 -18.10
CA ARG A 78 -1.16 -4.65 -19.10
C ARG A 78 -0.35 -4.37 -20.36
N SER A 79 -0.39 -3.15 -20.86
CA SER A 79 0.37 -2.76 -22.07
C SER A 79 1.82 -2.41 -21.76
N GLY A 80 2.13 -2.18 -20.49
CA GLY A 80 3.47 -1.87 -20.04
C GLY A 80 4.29 -3.13 -19.77
N PHE A 81 5.36 -2.97 -18.98
CA PHE A 81 6.26 -4.09 -18.86
C PHE A 81 5.71 -5.22 -17.99
N THR A 82 4.83 -4.96 -17.02
CA THR A 82 4.25 -6.04 -16.22
C THR A 82 3.49 -7.04 -17.09
N GLY A 83 2.60 -6.54 -17.93
CA GLY A 83 1.79 -7.41 -18.80
C GLY A 83 2.58 -8.05 -19.93
N ARG A 84 3.75 -7.51 -20.25
CA ARG A 84 4.56 -7.98 -21.36
C ARG A 84 5.96 -8.43 -20.91
N LEU A 85 6.10 -8.71 -19.68
CA LEU A 85 7.41 -9.06 -19.13
C LEU A 85 8.01 -10.35 -19.75
N UNK A 86 7.29 -11.02 -20.16
CA UNK A 86 7.66 -12.13 -20.86
C UNK A 86 8.52 -11.84 -21.97
N GLU A 87 8.44 -10.58 -22.59
CA GLU A 87 9.32 -10.16 -23.68
C GLU A 87 10.72 -9.76 -23.21
N ILE A 88 10.85 -9.39 -21.96
CA ILE A 88 12.05 -8.75 -21.41
C ILE A 88 12.81 -9.68 -20.46
N SER A 89 12.09 -10.39 -19.56
CA SER A 89 12.71 -11.07 -18.44
C SER A 89 13.23 -12.44 -18.84
N LYS A 90 14.51 -12.69 -18.59
CA LYS A 90 15.09 -14.03 -18.79
C LYS A 90 14.55 -15.05 -17.79
N PHE A 91 13.89 -14.61 -16.75
CA PHE A 91 13.33 -15.52 -15.73
C PHE A 91 11.94 -16.05 -16.12
N LEU A 92 11.35 -15.54 -17.19
CA LEU A 92 9.98 -15.90 -17.62
C LEU A 92 9.98 -16.59 -18.98
N GLN A 93 11.01 -17.35 -19.29
CA GLN A 93 11.15 -18.02 -20.59
C GLN A 93 10.83 -19.51 -20.48
N GLU A 94 10.79 -20.18 -21.63
CA GLU A 94 10.42 -21.60 -21.70
C GLU A 94 11.38 -22.51 -20.93
N ASP A 95 12.60 -22.07 -20.68
CA ASP A 95 13.58 -22.85 -19.92
C ASP A 95 13.51 -22.63 -18.41
N SER A 96 12.53 -21.87 -17.94
CA SER A 96 12.35 -21.64 -16.50
C SER A 96 12.17 -22.97 -15.77
N GLY A 97 12.82 -23.11 -14.62
CA GLY A 97 12.62 -24.28 -13.76
C GLY A 97 11.20 -24.41 -13.25
N TRP A 98 10.43 -23.32 -13.22
CA TRP A 98 9.03 -23.38 -12.87
C TRP A 98 8.17 -24.07 -13.94
N LEU A 99 8.64 -24.08 -15.21
CA LEU A 99 7.95 -24.79 -16.29
C LEU A 99 8.52 -26.19 -16.50
N THR A 100 9.86 -26.36 -16.39
CA THR A 100 10.53 -27.57 -16.77
C THR A 100 10.90 -28.49 -15.61
N ARG A 101 10.86 -27.93 -14.37
CA ARG A 101 11.40 -28.53 -13.15
C ARG A 101 12.91 -28.65 -13.17
N UNK A 102 13.44 -28.76 -14.08
CA UNK A 102 14.86 -28.92 -14.22
C UNK A 102 15.46 -27.63 -14.53
N GLY A 103 16.00 -27.18 -13.78
CA GLY A 103 16.72 -25.94 -13.96
C GLY A 103 16.36 -24.87 -12.96
N ARG A 104 16.90 -23.70 -13.23
CA ARG A 104 16.84 -22.59 -12.27
C ARG A 104 15.47 -21.91 -12.27
N GLY A 105 15.06 -21.51 -11.09
CA GLY A 105 13.87 -20.70 -10.91
C GLY A 105 13.74 -20.37 -9.43
N TRP A 106 13.70 -19.10 -9.09
CA TRP A 106 13.66 -18.69 -7.68
C TRP A 106 12.42 -17.85 -7.47
N GLU A 107 12.58 -16.65 -6.89
CA GLU A 107 11.42 -15.82 -6.52
C GLU A 107 10.82 -15.05 -7.69
N GLU A 108 11.54 -14.90 -8.79
CA GLU A 108 11.15 -13.94 -9.83
C GLU A 108 9.82 -14.27 -10.47
N MET A 109 9.62 -15.52 -10.87
CA MET A 109 8.36 -15.87 -11.51
C MET A 109 7.18 -15.80 -10.55
N PRO A 110 7.27 -16.38 -9.34
CA PRO A 110 6.14 -16.24 -8.42
C PRO A 110 5.86 -14.77 -8.01
N TYR A 111 6.90 -13.98 -7.84
CA TYR A 111 6.73 -12.54 -7.58
C TYR A 111 5.87 -11.89 -8.66
N TRP A 112 6.27 -12.13 -9.90
CA TRP A 112 5.55 -11.55 -11.04
C TRP A 112 4.15 -12.15 -11.15
N LEU A 113 4.02 -13.48 -11.01
CA LEU A 113 2.75 -14.16 -11.25
C LEU A 113 1.68 -13.75 -10.24
N LYS A 114 2.05 -13.47 -8.97
CA LYS A 114 1.02 -13.10 -8.01
C LYS A 114 0.37 -11.75 -8.40
N GLY A 115 1.13 -10.85 -9.04
CA GLY A 115 0.59 -9.61 -9.57
C GLY A 115 -0.05 -9.78 -10.92
N TYR A 116 0.64 -10.45 -11.83
CA TYR A 116 0.16 -10.66 -13.19
C TYR A 116 -1.16 -11.45 -13.21
N GLY A 117 -1.24 -12.49 -12.38
CA GLY A 117 -2.47 -13.27 -12.31
C GLY A 117 -3.66 -12.43 -11.87
N ASP A 118 -3.47 -11.69 -10.79
CA ASP A 118 -4.56 -10.85 -10.29
C ASP A 118 -4.91 -9.73 -11.27
N LEU A 119 -3.89 -9.16 -11.93
CA LEU A 119 -4.13 -8.21 -13.00
C LEU A 119 -5.00 -8.83 -14.09
N ALA A 120 -4.68 -10.06 -14.49
CA ALA A 120 -5.46 -10.78 -15.51
C ALA A 120 -6.91 -10.94 -15.07
N TYR A 121 -7.12 -11.34 -13.83
CA TYR A 121 -8.49 -11.57 -13.32
C TYR A 121 -9.25 -10.26 -13.17
N LEU A 122 -8.60 -9.23 -12.73
CA LEU A 122 -9.21 -7.90 -12.63
C LEU A 122 -9.55 -7.31 -14.01
N UNK A 123 -8.63 -7.50 -14.87
CA UNK A 123 -8.82 -7.04 -16.03
C UNK A 123 -9.57 -7.88 -16.83
N ARG A 124 -10.11 -9.04 -16.42
CA ARG A 124 -10.89 -10.06 -17.08
C ARG A 124 -10.41 -10.32 -18.50
N ASP A 125 -9.12 -10.40 -18.66
CA ASP A 125 -8.44 -10.52 -19.96
C ASP A 125 -8.20 -12.00 -20.26
N PRO A 126 -8.90 -12.59 -21.26
CA PRO A 126 -8.75 -14.04 -21.53
C PRO A 126 -7.33 -14.45 -21.91
N GLN A 127 -6.61 -13.61 -22.64
CA GLN A 127 -5.23 -13.95 -23.04
C GLN A 127 -4.31 -13.96 -21.84
N MET A 128 -4.44 -12.98 -20.95
CA MET A 128 -3.62 -12.93 -19.75
C MET A 128 -3.99 -14.06 -18.79
N ILE A 129 -5.28 -14.36 -18.66
CA ILE A 129 -5.73 -15.48 -17.82
C ILE A 129 -5.13 -16.78 -18.33
N ALA A 130 -5.13 -16.99 -19.65
CA ALA A 130 -4.52 -18.19 -20.24
C ALA A 130 -3.02 -18.23 -19.98
N ALA A 131 -2.34 -17.11 -20.10
CA ALA A 131 -0.90 -17.04 -19.84
C ALA A 131 -0.59 -17.36 -18.37
N ALA A 132 -1.37 -16.78 -17.45
CA ALA A 132 -1.21 -17.09 -16.03
C ALA A 132 -1.45 -18.57 -15.76
N ARG A 133 -2.47 -19.13 -16.39
CA ARG A 133 -2.82 -20.53 -16.21
C ARG A 133 -1.70 -21.47 -16.65
N LYS A 134 -0.95 -21.10 -17.69
CA LYS A 134 0.20 -21.88 -18.10
C LYS A 134 1.17 -22.12 -16.95
N TRP A 135 1.49 -21.05 -16.21
CA TRP A 135 2.39 -21.16 -15.05
C TRP A 135 1.75 -21.93 -13.91
N ILE A 136 0.47 -21.69 -13.67
CA ILE A 136 -0.29 -22.39 -12.61
C ILE A 136 -0.32 -23.90 -12.89
N GLU A 137 -0.64 -24.29 -14.13
CA GLU A 137 -0.67 -25.70 -14.48
C GLU A 137 0.69 -26.35 -14.30
N ALA A 138 1.76 -25.64 -14.65
CA ALA A 138 3.12 -26.16 -14.46
C ALA A 138 3.43 -26.35 -12.97
N ILE A 139 3.03 -25.38 -12.13
CA ILE A 139 3.20 -25.52 -10.68
C ILE A 139 2.48 -26.77 -10.17
N LEU A 140 1.21 -26.92 -10.55
CA LEU A 140 0.42 -28.05 -10.08
C LEU A 140 1.02 -29.39 -10.56
N ALA A 141 1.48 -29.44 -11.81
CA ALA A 141 2.07 -30.64 -12.38
C ALA A 141 3.41 -31.00 -11.78
N SER A 142 4.09 -30.06 -11.16
CA SER A 142 5.43 -30.30 -10.60
C SER A 142 5.41 -31.04 -9.27
N GLN A 143 4.24 -31.23 -8.65
CA GLN A 143 4.18 -31.82 -7.33
C GLN A 143 4.64 -33.26 -7.32
N GLN A 144 5.55 -33.56 -6.40
CA GLN A 144 6.14 -34.89 -6.24
C GLN A 144 5.32 -35.71 -5.24
N GLU A 145 5.66 -36.99 -5.15
CA GLU A 145 4.89 -37.91 -4.32
C GLU A 145 4.84 -37.50 -2.85
N ASP A 146 5.92 -36.88 -2.32
CA ASP A 146 5.97 -36.45 -0.92
C ASP A 146 5.35 -35.09 -0.70
N GLY A 147 4.88 -34.44 -1.77
CA GLY A 147 4.22 -33.14 -1.67
C GLY A 147 5.04 -31.95 -2.10
N TYR A 148 6.36 -32.11 -2.20
CA TYR A 148 7.20 -31.00 -2.67
C TYR A 148 6.81 -30.61 -4.10
N PHE A 149 6.96 -29.33 -4.43
CA PHE A 149 6.69 -28.86 -5.79
C PHE A 149 7.72 -27.79 -6.19
N GLY A 150 7.79 -27.53 -7.48
CA GLY A 150 8.61 -26.46 -8.01
C GLY A 150 9.97 -26.91 -8.49
N PRO A 151 10.86 -25.98 -8.81
CA PRO A 151 12.17 -26.32 -9.39
C PRO A 151 13.00 -27.20 -8.47
N VAL A 152 13.65 -28.19 -9.07
CA VAL A 152 14.46 -29.18 -8.31
C VAL A 152 15.66 -28.49 -7.64
N ASP A 153 16.20 -27.44 -8.24
CA ASP A 153 17.34 -26.73 -7.64
C ASP A 153 16.99 -26.16 -6.28
N ASN A 154 15.75 -25.67 -6.10
CA ASN A 154 15.33 -25.14 -4.80
C ASN A 154 15.25 -26.26 -3.76
N ARG A 155 14.83 -27.43 -4.17
CA ARG A 155 14.82 -28.59 -3.29
C ARG A 155 16.24 -28.99 -2.87
N UNK A 156 16.89 -29.00 -3.81
CA UNK A 156 18.26 -29.29 -3.60
C UNK A 156 18.91 -28.35 -2.68
N ALA A 157 18.58 -27.11 -2.72
CA ALA A 157 19.13 -26.10 -1.80
C ALA A 157 18.43 -26.05 -0.43
N ASN A 158 17.38 -26.82 -0.25
CA ASN A 158 16.55 -26.78 0.96
C ASN A 158 16.00 -25.37 1.21
N ASP A 159 15.52 -24.73 0.13
CA ASP A 159 15.05 -23.36 0.15
C ASP A 159 13.55 -23.33 -0.16
N LEU A 160 12.73 -23.03 0.83
CA LEU A 160 11.27 -23.02 0.69
C LEU A 160 10.72 -21.63 0.37
N TRP A 161 11.57 -20.60 0.32
CA TRP A 161 11.11 -19.24 0.10
C TRP A 161 10.34 -19.09 -1.22
N PRO A 162 10.84 -19.56 -2.35
CA PRO A 162 10.09 -19.36 -3.59
C PRO A 162 8.72 -20.04 -3.57
N ASN A 163 8.60 -21.16 -2.85
CA ASN A 163 7.32 -21.86 -2.74
C ASN A 163 6.29 -21.04 -1.98
N MET A 164 6.72 -20.25 -0.98
CA MET A 164 5.79 -19.38 -0.26
C MET A 164 5.11 -18.41 -1.20
N GLU A 165 5.86 -17.83 -2.13
CA GLU A 165 5.29 -16.89 -3.10
C GLU A 165 4.39 -17.60 -4.10
N ALA A 166 4.78 -18.78 -4.55
CA ALA A 166 3.96 -19.56 -5.49
C ALA A 166 2.60 -19.94 -4.88
N LEU A 167 2.59 -20.24 -3.57
CA LEU A 167 1.33 -20.58 -2.90
C LEU A 167 0.37 -19.39 -2.87
N ILE A 168 0.89 -18.17 -2.77
CA ILE A 168 0.05 -16.97 -2.84
C ILE A 168 -0.64 -16.89 -4.21
N CYS A 169 0.10 -17.22 -5.28
CA CYS A 169 -0.49 -17.25 -6.64
C CYS A 169 -1.66 -18.21 -6.70
N LEU A 170 -1.54 -19.37 -6.04
CA LEU A 170 -2.59 -20.38 -6.06
C LEU A 170 -3.85 -19.93 -5.35
N GLN A 171 -3.74 -19.09 -4.31
CA GLN A 171 -4.92 -18.56 -3.62
C GLN A 171 -5.83 -17.81 -4.58
N SER A 172 -5.26 -16.85 -5.32
CA SER A 172 -6.06 -16.07 -6.28
C SER A 172 -6.59 -16.94 -7.41
N TYR A 173 -5.78 -17.86 -7.90
CA TYR A 173 -6.22 -18.77 -8.95
C TYR A 173 -7.43 -19.58 -8.47
N TYR A 174 -7.42 -20.06 -7.23
CA TYR A 174 -8.55 -20.80 -6.67
C TYR A 174 -9.81 -19.90 -6.63
N ASP A 175 -9.64 -18.70 -6.23
CA ASP A 175 -10.78 -17.76 -6.21
C ASP A 175 -11.42 -17.59 -7.60
N UNK A 176 -10.58 -17.61 -8.48
CA UNK A 176 -11.01 -17.34 -9.77
C UNK A 176 -11.55 -18.52 -10.47
N SER A 177 -11.05 -19.61 -10.19
CA SER A 177 -11.33 -20.81 -10.99
C SER A 177 -12.20 -21.84 -10.25
N HIS A 178 -12.16 -21.86 -8.94
CA HIS A 178 -12.76 -22.89 -8.08
C HIS A 178 -12.16 -24.27 -8.37
N ASP A 179 -10.88 -24.29 -8.71
CA ASP A 179 -10.19 -25.53 -9.07
C ASP A 179 -9.87 -26.34 -7.83
N UNK A 180 -10.41 -27.16 -7.62
CA UNK A 180 -10.35 -28.00 -6.52
C UNK A 180 -9.04 -28.60 -6.25
N ARG A 181 -8.34 -28.80 -7.38
CA ARG A 181 -7.00 -29.39 -7.20
C ARG A 181 -6.13 -28.58 -6.24
N VAL A 182 -6.37 -27.27 -6.15
CA VAL A 182 -5.53 -26.38 -5.35
C VAL A 182 -5.53 -26.77 -3.87
N LEU A 183 -6.69 -27.10 -3.34
CA LEU A 183 -6.78 -27.43 -1.91
C LEU A 183 -6.00 -28.71 -1.59
N ASP A 184 -6.15 -29.74 -2.41
CA ASP A 184 -5.43 -30.99 -2.21
C ASP A 184 -3.92 -30.80 -2.42
N PHE A 185 -3.55 -30.01 -3.42
CA PHE A 185 -2.14 -29.70 -3.72
C PHE A 185 -1.50 -29.01 -2.52
N MET A 186 -2.13 -27.98 -1.98
CA MET A 186 -1.59 -27.23 -0.85
C MET A 186 -1.56 -28.09 0.41
N SER A 187 -2.57 -28.90 0.65
CA SER A 187 -2.59 -29.79 1.81
C SER A 187 -1.43 -30.76 1.75
N LYS A 188 -1.22 -31.37 0.57
CA LYS A 188 -0.12 -32.33 0.39
C LYS A 188 1.24 -31.64 0.58
N TYR A 189 1.41 -30.43 0.06
CA TYR A 189 2.66 -29.69 0.23
C TYR A 189 2.90 -29.33 1.70
N PHE A 190 1.86 -28.85 2.41
CA PHE A 190 2.04 -28.46 3.80
C PHE A 190 2.31 -29.68 4.69
N ARG A 191 1.80 -30.88 4.34
CA ARG A 191 2.21 -32.09 5.05
C ARG A 191 3.70 -32.35 4.86
N TYR A 192 4.23 -32.07 3.67
CA TYR A 192 5.68 -32.16 3.42
C TYR A 192 6.43 -31.23 4.37
N GLU A 193 6.00 -29.96 4.50
CA GLU A 193 6.65 -29.01 5.42
C GLU A 193 6.57 -29.48 6.87
N LEU A 194 5.42 -30.01 7.26
CA LEU A 194 5.23 -30.46 8.65
C LEU A 194 6.19 -31.59 9.01
N LYS A 195 6.50 -32.46 8.04
CA LYS A 195 7.38 -33.61 8.27
C LYS A 195 8.87 -33.25 8.33
N ILE A 196 9.27 -32.08 7.85
CA ILE A 196 10.67 -31.66 7.93
C ILE A 196 11.03 -31.55 9.43
N PRO A 197 12.13 -32.20 9.88
CA PRO A 197 12.52 -32.04 11.27
C PRO A 197 12.70 -30.58 11.64
N GLU A 198 12.29 -30.23 12.86
CA GLU A 198 12.23 -28.82 13.25
C GLU A 198 13.57 -28.11 13.06
N GLU A 199 14.67 -28.77 13.46
CA GLU A 199 15.99 -28.14 13.38
C GLU A 199 16.48 -27.97 11.93
N GLN A 200 15.82 -28.61 10.98
CA GLN A 200 16.15 -28.48 9.54
C GLN A 200 15.17 -27.57 8.80
N PHE A 201 14.17 -27.05 9.49
CA PHE A 201 13.09 -26.27 8.86
C PHE A 201 13.48 -24.80 8.82
N LEU A 202 13.36 -24.17 7.66
CA LEU A 202 13.69 -22.76 7.43
C LEU A 202 15.12 -22.41 7.86
N PRO A 203 16.10 -23.15 7.34
CA PRO A 203 17.50 -22.83 7.67
C PRO A 203 17.98 -21.65 6.84
N GLY A 204 19.07 -21.06 7.25
CA GLY A 204 19.71 -20.02 6.47
C GLY A 204 19.01 -18.70 6.54
N SER A 205 19.33 -17.82 5.60
CA SER A 205 19.03 -16.41 5.76
C SER A 205 17.66 -15.99 5.23
N TRP A 206 17.46 -16.08 3.91
CA TRP A 206 16.28 -15.46 3.30
C TRP A 206 14.99 -16.14 3.72
N GLN A 207 14.92 -17.45 3.64
CA GLN A 207 13.69 -18.15 4.01
C GLN A 207 13.39 -18.04 5.51
N LYS A 208 14.42 -17.86 6.34
CA LYS A 208 14.20 -17.65 7.76
C LYS A 208 13.59 -16.28 8.01
N LEU A 209 14.07 -15.28 7.33
CA LEU A 209 13.54 -13.92 7.47
C LEU A 209 12.13 -13.75 6.90
N UNK A 210 11.87 -14.29 5.90
CA UNK A 210 10.72 -14.16 5.27
C UNK A 210 9.81 -15.29 5.48
N GLY A 211 10.08 -16.20 6.43
CA GLY A 211 9.31 -17.45 6.64
C GLY A 211 7.89 -17.27 7.10
N GLY A 212 7.62 -16.20 7.84
CA GLY A 212 6.27 -15.92 8.29
C GLY A 212 5.29 -15.64 7.17
N GLU A 213 5.80 -15.36 5.98
CA GLU A 213 4.93 -15.14 4.81
C GLU A 213 4.01 -16.32 4.56
N ASN A 214 4.50 -17.51 4.86
CA ASN A 214 3.73 -18.75 4.65
C ASN A 214 2.50 -18.87 5.56
N LEU A 215 2.45 -18.10 6.65
CA LEU A 215 1.29 -18.11 7.54
C LEU A 215 0.01 -17.70 6.80
N GLU A 216 0.11 -16.75 5.85
CA GLU A 216 -1.05 -16.35 5.07
C GLU A 216 -1.67 -17.56 4.35
N SER A 217 -0.83 -18.36 3.70
CA SER A 217 -1.34 -19.51 2.93
C SER A 217 -1.81 -20.64 3.84
N VAL A 218 -1.12 -20.86 4.98
CA VAL A 218 -1.53 -21.90 5.91
C VAL A 218 -2.93 -21.58 6.49
N TYR A 219 -3.14 -20.33 6.91
CA TYR A 219 -4.45 -19.94 7.45
C TYR A 219 -5.52 -19.90 6.35
N TRP A 220 -5.16 -19.47 5.14
CA TRP A 220 -6.07 -19.49 4.00
C TRP A 220 -6.61 -20.92 3.78
N LEU A 221 -5.69 -21.90 3.78
CA LEU A 221 -6.09 -23.29 3.58
C LEU A 221 -6.87 -23.82 4.77
N TYR A 222 -6.44 -23.51 5.99
CA TYR A 222 -7.17 -23.92 7.18
C TYR A 222 -8.61 -23.44 7.14
N ASN A 223 -8.80 -22.19 6.74
CA ASN A 223 -10.16 -21.64 6.70
C ASN A 223 -11.07 -22.38 5.71
N ARG A 224 -10.48 -23.01 4.69
CA ARG A 224 -11.27 -23.72 3.67
C ARG A 224 -11.40 -25.21 3.95
N THR A 225 -10.49 -25.80 4.72
CA THR A 225 -10.51 -27.25 4.96
C THR A 225 -10.85 -27.64 6.38
N GLY A 226 -10.50 -26.80 7.36
CA GLY A 226 -10.66 -27.13 8.77
C GLY A 226 -9.67 -28.14 9.30
N GLU A 227 -8.62 -28.46 8.57
CA GLU A 227 -7.63 -29.47 8.98
C GLU A 227 -6.75 -28.90 10.07
N LYS A 228 -6.92 -29.38 11.31
CA LYS A 228 -6.30 -28.76 12.49
C LYS A 228 -4.79 -28.91 12.53
N TRP A 229 -4.21 -29.91 11.84
CA TRP A 229 -2.78 -30.06 11.79
C TRP A 229 -2.08 -28.85 11.12
N LEU A 230 -2.83 -28.12 10.28
CA LEU A 230 -2.30 -26.89 9.71
C LEU A 230 -1.93 -25.87 10.77
N LEU A 231 -2.66 -25.85 11.89
CA LEU A 231 -2.32 -24.93 12.99
C LEU A 231 -1.01 -25.36 13.69
N ASP A 232 -0.73 -26.66 13.74
CA ASP A 232 0.57 -27.14 14.22
C ASP A 232 1.69 -26.66 13.30
N LEU A 233 1.46 -26.71 11.99
CA LEU A 233 2.45 -26.20 11.03
C LEU A 233 2.64 -24.69 11.21
N ALA A 234 1.56 -23.93 11.41
CA ALA A 234 1.67 -22.49 11.64
C ALA A 234 2.53 -22.18 12.86
N SER A 235 2.34 -22.93 13.95
CA SER A 235 3.17 -22.75 15.15
C SER A 235 4.64 -23.04 14.85
N LYS A 236 4.91 -24.11 14.11
CA LYS A 236 6.27 -24.47 13.70
C LYS A 236 6.90 -23.36 12.86
N ILE A 237 6.15 -22.82 11.91
CA ILE A 237 6.62 -21.71 11.07
C ILE A 237 7.00 -20.52 11.94
N TYR A 238 6.12 -20.14 12.86
CA TYR A 238 6.38 -18.96 13.68
C TYR A 238 7.58 -19.16 14.61
N ARG A 239 7.75 -20.39 15.15
CA ARG A 239 8.94 -20.68 15.98
C ARG A 239 10.24 -20.58 15.20
N ARG A 240 10.21 -20.96 13.89
CA ARG A 240 11.43 -21.05 13.08
C ARG A 240 11.72 -19.82 12.26
N THR A 241 10.72 -19.01 11.96
CA THR A 241 10.98 -17.75 11.27
C THR A 241 11.71 -16.78 12.20
N ALA A 242 12.39 -15.78 11.62
CA ALA A 242 13.10 -14.78 12.39
C ALA A 242 12.14 -14.04 13.32
N ASP A 243 12.68 -13.53 14.43
CA ASP A 243 11.88 -12.88 15.47
C ASP A 243 11.60 -11.43 15.07
N TRP A 244 10.42 -11.20 14.48
CA TRP A 244 9.97 -9.86 14.12
C TRP A 244 9.10 -9.22 15.20
N ALA A 245 8.88 -9.89 16.33
CA ALA A 245 8.14 -9.31 17.46
C ALA A 245 9.01 -8.46 18.36
N SER A 246 10.31 -8.78 18.45
CA SER A 246 11.25 -7.98 19.22
C SER A 246 11.59 -6.69 18.47
N PRO A 247 12.14 -5.67 19.15
CA PRO A 247 12.49 -4.42 18.47
C PRO A 247 13.45 -4.64 17.32
N VAL A 248 13.13 -4.02 16.18
CA VAL A 248 13.99 -4.07 15.00
C VAL A 248 15.26 -3.25 15.17
N UNK A 249 15.33 -2.16 15.46
CA UNK A 249 16.37 -1.34 15.68
C UNK A 249 16.94 -1.63 16.99
N THR A 250 18.11 -2.03 17.01
CA THR A 250 18.90 -2.24 18.24
C THR A 250 20.29 -1.62 18.10
N ALA A 251 20.93 -1.32 19.25
CA ALA A 251 22.28 -0.74 19.23
C ALA A 251 23.27 -1.66 18.51
N GLU A 252 23.13 -2.98 18.74
CA GLU A 252 24.03 -3.93 18.09
C GLU A 252 23.85 -3.93 16.58
N ARG A 253 22.61 -3.90 16.10
CA ARG A 253 22.34 -3.87 14.66
C ARG A 253 22.79 -2.53 14.06
N ASP A 254 22.67 -1.45 14.79
CA ASP A 254 23.17 -0.15 14.32
C ASP A 254 24.66 -0.23 14.05
N ARG A 255 25.44 -0.86 14.94
CA ARG A 255 26.88 -0.98 14.76
C ARG A 255 27.26 -1.88 13.58
N HIS A 256 26.37 -2.79 13.20
CA HIS A 256 26.62 -3.79 12.14
C HIS A 256 25.55 -3.72 11.07
N TRP A 257 25.14 -2.52 10.72
CA TRP A 257 23.96 -2.34 9.85
C TRP A 257 24.12 -3.03 8.50
N GLU A 258 25.34 -3.05 7.96
CA GLU A 258 25.59 -3.64 6.64
C GLU A 258 25.33 -5.15 6.63
N GLU A 259 25.63 -5.83 7.72
CA GLU A 259 25.51 -7.28 7.80
C GLU A 259 24.15 -7.74 8.32
N SER A 260 23.33 -6.82 8.82
CA SER A 260 22.08 -7.23 9.44
C SER A 260 20.98 -7.37 8.42
N SER A 261 20.52 -8.59 8.21
CA SER A 261 19.37 -8.86 7.35
C SER A 261 18.07 -8.30 7.94
N PHE A 262 18.03 -8.05 9.27
CA PHE A 262 16.91 -7.36 9.90
C PHE A 262 16.83 -5.89 9.47
N TYR A 263 17.90 -5.32 8.94
CA TYR A 263 17.90 -3.92 8.52
C TYR A 263 17.57 -3.74 7.04
N HIS A 264 17.48 -4.84 6.29
CA HIS A 264 17.10 -4.76 4.88
C HIS A 264 15.66 -4.27 4.77
N GLY A 265 15.42 -3.24 3.95
CA GLY A 265 14.13 -2.58 3.91
C GLY A 265 12.96 -3.49 3.55
N VAL A 266 13.15 -4.35 2.54
CA VAL A 266 12.09 -5.26 2.11
C VAL A 266 11.78 -6.27 3.21
N ASN A 267 12.82 -6.77 3.88
CA ASN A 267 12.63 -7.71 4.99
C ASN A 267 11.83 -7.07 6.12
N ILE A 268 12.12 -5.81 6.45
CA ILE A 268 11.35 -5.07 7.46
C ILE A 268 9.90 -4.96 7.02
N ALA A 269 9.68 -4.53 5.76
CA ALA A 269 8.32 -4.31 5.27
C ALA A 269 7.47 -5.57 5.35
N MET A 270 8.07 -6.73 5.04
CA MET A 270 7.36 -7.99 5.09
C MET A 270 7.22 -8.50 6.53
N GLY A 271 8.31 -8.42 7.30
CA GLY A 271 8.36 -9.01 8.63
C GLY A 271 7.45 -8.31 9.63
N LEU A 272 7.20 -7.03 9.43
CA LEU A 272 6.34 -6.28 10.35
C LEU A 272 5.02 -6.99 10.63
N LYS A 273 4.43 -7.64 9.62
CA LYS A 273 3.11 -8.24 9.77
C LYS A 273 3.12 -9.62 10.46
N TYR A 274 4.28 -10.28 10.56
CA TYR A 274 4.28 -11.68 10.97
C TYR A 274 3.75 -11.90 12.40
N PRO A 275 4.08 -11.04 13.37
CA PRO A 275 3.45 -11.24 14.68
C PRO A 275 1.93 -11.08 14.63
N ALA A 276 1.41 -10.18 13.81
CA ALA A 276 -0.03 -10.02 13.67
C ALA A 276 -0.68 -11.23 13.00
N LEU A 277 0.02 -11.84 12.03
CA LEU A 277 -0.50 -13.06 11.41
C LEU A 277 -0.63 -14.16 12.46
N TYR A 278 0.38 -14.33 13.31
CA TYR A 278 0.33 -15.37 14.34
C TYR A 278 -0.65 -15.02 15.44
N TYR A 279 -0.89 -13.75 15.72
CA TYR A 279 -1.92 -13.30 16.65
C TYR A 279 -3.27 -13.95 16.33
N GLN A 280 -3.57 -14.18 15.07
CA GLN A 280 -4.86 -14.78 14.68
C GLN A 280 -5.04 -16.15 15.33
N GLN A 281 -3.94 -16.86 15.57
CA GLN A 281 -4.02 -18.18 16.20
C GLN A 281 -3.96 -18.10 17.73
N THR A 282 -3.11 -17.24 18.30
CA THR A 282 -2.88 -17.20 19.73
C THR A 282 -3.81 -16.27 20.49
N GLY A 283 -4.27 -15.19 19.85
CA GLY A 283 -5.04 -14.16 20.52
C GLY A 283 -4.22 -13.30 21.49
N GLU A 284 -2.90 -13.41 21.48
CA GLU A 284 -2.03 -12.66 22.37
C GLU A 284 -1.84 -11.25 21.87
N ARG A 285 -2.43 -10.29 22.56
CA ARG A 285 -2.45 -8.91 22.09
C ARG A 285 -1.06 -8.28 22.00
N GLN A 286 -0.10 -8.76 22.77
CA GLN A 286 1.26 -8.23 22.69
C GLN A 286 1.87 -8.45 21.31
N LEU A 287 1.38 -9.42 20.53
CA LEU A 287 1.86 -9.60 19.16
C LEU A 287 1.41 -8.44 18.26
N LEU A 288 0.16 -7.99 18.42
CA LEU A 288 -0.29 -6.81 17.70
C LEU A 288 0.44 -5.54 18.15
N GLU A 289 0.66 -5.42 19.45
CA GLU A 289 1.37 -4.28 20.03
C GLU A 289 2.80 -4.21 19.49
N ALA A 290 3.44 -5.37 19.30
CA ALA A 290 4.80 -5.43 18.76
C ALA A 290 4.85 -4.85 17.34
N VAL A 291 3.85 -5.16 16.50
CA VAL A 291 3.81 -4.64 15.14
C VAL A 291 3.76 -3.12 15.16
N GLU A 292 2.83 -2.55 15.92
CA GLU A 292 2.67 -1.10 15.93
C GLU A 292 3.88 -0.42 16.57
N ARG A 293 4.45 -1.00 17.63
CA ARG A 293 5.65 -0.46 18.25
C ARG A 293 6.80 -0.42 17.24
N ASN A 294 7.04 -1.52 16.53
CA ASN A 294 8.13 -1.58 15.55
C ASN A 294 7.90 -0.59 14.41
N TYR A 295 6.66 -0.47 13.93
CA TYR A 295 6.36 0.49 12.89
C TYR A 295 6.61 1.92 13.37
N GLN A 296 6.13 2.27 14.58
CA GLN A 296 6.29 3.62 15.09
C GLN A 296 7.76 3.98 15.33
N GLN A 297 8.54 3.04 15.87
CA GLN A 297 9.96 3.28 16.09
C GLN A 297 10.70 3.45 14.76
N LEU A 298 10.37 2.64 13.76
CA LEU A 298 10.95 2.74 12.43
C LEU A 298 10.67 4.11 11.81
N MET A 299 9.41 4.53 11.85
CA MET A 299 9.00 5.79 11.22
C MET A 299 9.51 7.01 11.99
N ALA A 300 9.65 6.91 13.31
CA ALA A 300 10.19 8.02 14.10
C ALA A 300 11.63 8.34 13.70
N THR A 301 12.40 7.34 13.31
CA THR A 301 13.79 7.56 12.91
C THR A 301 13.94 7.72 11.39
N TYR A 302 13.39 6.79 10.62
CA TYR A 302 13.66 6.70 9.19
C TYR A 302 12.48 7.16 8.32
N GLY A 303 11.34 7.49 8.93
CA GLY A 303 10.14 7.94 8.22
C GLY A 303 9.87 9.43 8.30
N GLN A 304 10.89 10.25 8.56
CA GLN A 304 10.76 11.71 8.68
C GLN A 304 10.68 12.32 7.28
N GLN A 305 9.63 11.96 6.54
CA GLN A 305 9.42 12.38 5.16
C GLN A 305 8.00 12.04 4.74
N PRO A 306 7.48 12.75 3.73
CA PRO A 306 6.13 12.40 3.23
C PRO A 306 6.18 11.16 2.34
N GLY A 307 5.02 10.55 2.13
CA GLY A 307 4.85 9.48 1.15
C GLY A 307 4.72 8.09 1.72
N GLY A 308 4.79 7.94 3.04
CA GLY A 308 4.49 6.66 3.69
C GLY A 308 5.66 5.70 3.80
N MET A 309 6.84 6.07 3.29
CA MET A 309 7.98 5.16 3.29
C MET A 309 9.01 5.57 4.34
N PHE A 310 9.91 4.65 4.60
CA PHE A 310 11.06 4.88 5.46
C PHE A 310 12.33 4.78 4.62
N ALA A 311 13.37 5.49 5.06
CA ALA A 311 14.62 5.61 4.33
C ALA A 311 15.44 4.31 4.45
N ALA A 312 15.50 3.56 3.36
CA ALA A 312 16.28 2.33 3.30
C ALA A 312 16.66 2.10 1.83
N ASP A 313 17.79 2.67 1.45
CA ASP A 313 18.23 2.54 0.06
C ASP A 313 18.82 1.15 -0.24
N GLU A 314 18.80 0.28 0.69
CA GLU A 314 18.88 -1.15 0.75
C GLU A 314 18.56 -1.49 2.20
N ASN A 315 19.44 -1.14 3.12
CA ASN A 315 19.22 -1.27 4.57
C ASN A 315 18.90 0.09 5.18
N ILE A 316 18.19 0.08 6.32
CA ILE A 316 18.18 1.28 7.15
C ILE A 316 19.60 1.44 7.72
N ARG A 317 20.08 2.70 7.76
CA ARG A 317 21.47 2.99 8.14
C ARG A 317 21.50 4.15 9.11
N PRO A 318 22.08 3.99 10.30
CA PRO A 318 22.20 5.15 11.21
C PRO A 318 22.91 6.32 10.54
N GLY A 319 22.33 7.52 10.67
CA GLY A 319 22.85 8.71 10.04
C GLY A 319 22.38 8.96 8.62
N TYR A 320 21.62 8.04 8.04
CA TYR A 320 21.11 8.15 6.67
C TYR A 320 19.59 8.06 6.72
N ASN A 321 18.97 9.01 7.39
CA ASN A 321 17.54 8.97 7.69
C ASN A 321 16.79 10.19 7.16
N ASP A 322 17.39 10.97 6.27
CA ASP A 322 16.77 12.19 5.76
C ASP A 322 16.02 11.91 4.44
N PRO A 323 15.24 12.87 3.92
CA PRO A 323 14.39 12.61 2.75
C PRO A 323 15.11 12.38 1.44
N ARG A 324 16.45 12.52 1.42
CA ARG A 324 17.26 12.22 0.24
C ARG A 324 17.52 10.72 0.10
N GLN A 325 17.41 9.97 1.20
CA GLN A 325 17.70 8.54 1.17
C GLN A 325 16.55 7.79 0.53
N GLY A 326 16.88 6.75 -0.21
CA GLY A 326 15.91 6.09 -1.05
C GLY A 326 14.99 5.15 -0.33
N ALA A 327 13.95 4.77 -1.04
CA ALA A 327 13.07 3.64 -0.68
C ALA A 327 12.94 2.77 -1.92
N GLU A 328 13.11 1.48 -1.72
CA GLU A 328 13.08 0.52 -2.81
C GLU A 328 11.63 0.26 -3.27
N THR A 329 11.44 0.07 -4.56
CA THR A 329 10.10 -0.20 -5.11
C THR A 329 9.48 -1.45 -4.49
N CYS A 330 10.27 -2.52 -4.27
CA CYS A 330 9.79 -3.72 -3.58
C CYS A 330 9.29 -3.38 -2.17
N THR A 331 10.00 -2.51 -1.47
CA THR A 331 9.60 -2.14 -0.10
C THR A 331 8.23 -1.47 -0.11
N MET A 332 7.94 -0.65 -1.12
CA MET A 332 6.64 0.02 -1.23
C MET A 332 5.51 -0.98 -1.33
N VAL A 333 5.60 -1.90 -2.29
CA VAL A 333 4.50 -2.83 -2.52
C VAL A 333 4.37 -3.83 -1.37
N GLU A 334 5.48 -4.23 -0.75
CA GLU A 334 5.42 -5.14 0.38
C GLU A 334 4.86 -4.45 1.62
N LEU A 335 5.16 -3.18 1.84
CA LEU A 335 4.60 -2.48 2.98
C LEU A 335 3.10 -2.25 2.78
N MET A 336 2.67 -1.94 1.55
CA MET A 336 1.24 -1.90 1.24
C MET A 336 0.58 -3.22 1.59
N SER A 337 1.19 -4.33 1.19
CA SER A 337 0.64 -5.67 1.46
C SER A 337 0.56 -5.96 2.96
N THR A 338 1.57 -5.54 3.71
CA THR A 338 1.56 -5.67 5.16
C THR A 338 0.34 -4.95 5.76
N PHE A 339 0.08 -3.73 5.33
CA PHE A 339 -1.06 -3.00 5.86
C PHE A 339 -2.38 -3.55 5.34
N GLU A 340 -2.41 -4.17 4.16
CA GLU A 340 -3.61 -4.89 3.70
C GLU A 340 -3.94 -6.04 4.65
N SER A 341 -2.92 -6.82 5.04
CA SER A 341 -3.13 -7.88 6.02
C SER A 341 -3.57 -7.33 7.37
N LEU A 342 -2.93 -6.28 7.85
CA LEU A 342 -3.28 -5.68 9.14
C LEU A 342 -4.69 -5.12 9.13
N LEU A 343 -5.12 -4.54 8.00
CA LEU A 343 -6.47 -4.02 7.85
C LEU A 343 -7.51 -5.15 8.04
N ARG A 344 -7.26 -6.29 7.42
CA ARG A 344 -8.18 -7.43 7.56
C ARG A 344 -8.18 -8.00 8.97
N ILE A 345 -7.01 -8.07 9.60
CA ILE A 345 -6.86 -8.68 10.92
C ILE A 345 -7.44 -7.79 12.02
N THR A 346 -7.21 -6.48 11.94
CA THR A 346 -7.59 -5.56 13.02
C THR A 346 -8.82 -4.72 12.73
N GLY A 347 -9.12 -4.46 11.46
CA GLY A 347 -10.19 -3.54 11.08
C GLY A 347 -9.88 -2.08 11.34
N GLU A 348 -8.63 -1.74 11.62
CA GLU A 348 -8.25 -0.38 12.01
C GLU A 348 -8.03 0.50 10.79
N VAL A 349 -8.64 1.69 10.83
CA VAL A 349 -8.61 2.66 9.74
C VAL A 349 -7.18 3.09 9.40
N ARG A 350 -6.29 3.17 10.40
CA ARG A 350 -4.92 3.63 10.15
C ARG A 350 -4.18 2.76 9.13
N SER A 351 -4.49 1.46 9.06
CA SER A 351 -3.88 0.61 8.04
C SER A 351 -4.28 1.03 6.64
N ALA A 352 -5.55 1.38 6.43
CA ALA A 352 -6.01 1.86 5.13
C ALA A 352 -5.36 3.21 4.78
N ASP A 353 -5.22 4.10 5.76
CA ASP A 353 -4.53 5.37 5.55
C ASP A 353 -3.10 5.13 5.06
N ARG A 354 -2.41 4.16 5.68
CA ARG A 354 -1.01 3.86 5.34
C ARG A 354 -0.89 3.25 3.95
N ILE A 355 -1.85 2.38 3.57
CA ILE A 355 -1.88 1.84 2.21
C ILE A 355 -2.00 2.98 1.20
N GLU A 356 -2.95 3.87 1.41
CA GLU A 356 -3.20 4.97 0.46
C GLU A 356 -2.02 5.93 0.40
N GLU A 357 -1.38 6.19 1.52
CA GLU A 357 -0.25 7.11 1.54
C GLU A 357 0.86 6.63 0.60
N ILE A 358 1.16 5.33 0.63
CA ILE A 358 2.17 4.76 -0.26
C ILE A 358 1.65 4.72 -1.70
N ALA A 359 0.43 4.22 -1.88
CA ALA A 359 -0.13 3.98 -3.21
C ALA A 359 -0.26 5.25 -4.03
N PHE A 360 -0.60 6.37 -3.39
CA PHE A 360 -0.85 7.61 -4.11
C PHE A 360 0.35 8.55 -4.17
N ASN A 361 1.39 8.29 -3.38
CA ASN A 361 2.50 9.23 -3.28
C ASN A 361 3.83 8.63 -3.71
N SER A 362 4.27 7.56 -3.04
CA SER A 362 5.57 6.97 -3.34
C SER A 362 5.52 6.06 -4.56
N LEU A 363 4.49 5.23 -4.66
CA LEU A 363 4.44 4.17 -5.69
C LEU A 363 4.32 4.68 -7.12
N PRO A 364 3.44 5.67 -7.45
CA PRO A 364 3.22 5.96 -8.87
C PRO A 364 4.47 6.41 -9.62
N ALA A 365 5.34 7.17 -8.96
CA ALA A 365 6.54 7.69 -9.63
C ALA A 365 7.70 6.70 -9.63
N SER A 366 7.51 5.50 -9.05
CA SER A 366 8.52 4.45 -9.18
C SER A 366 8.60 3.93 -10.60
N MET A 367 7.60 4.24 -11.44
CA MET A 367 7.53 3.82 -12.83
C MET A 367 7.41 5.02 -13.74
N THR A 368 7.79 4.83 -14.99
CA THR A 368 7.53 5.84 -16.03
C THR A 368 6.02 6.04 -16.19
N PRO A 369 5.59 7.19 -16.73
CA PRO A 369 4.14 7.40 -16.88
C PRO A 369 3.43 6.36 -17.73
N ASP A 370 4.11 5.75 -18.71
CA ASP A 370 3.52 4.71 -19.54
C ASP A 370 3.68 3.31 -18.93
N LEU A 371 4.27 3.23 -17.74
CA LEU A 371 4.53 1.98 -17.03
C LEU A 371 5.37 0.98 -17.84
N LYS A 372 6.27 1.50 -18.68
CA LYS A 372 7.20 0.66 -19.44
C LYS A 372 8.57 0.56 -18.82
N GLY A 373 8.83 1.28 -17.74
CA GLY A 373 10.09 1.19 -17.03
C GLY A 373 9.92 1.54 -15.58
N LEU A 374 10.88 1.13 -14.78
CA LEU A 374 10.86 1.43 -13.35
C LEU A 374 12.26 1.78 -12.90
N HIS A 375 12.36 2.43 -11.75
CA HIS A 375 13.63 2.53 -11.06
C HIS A 375 13.58 1.69 -9.78
N TYR A 376 14.76 1.39 -9.24
CA TYR A 376 14.87 0.60 -8.03
C TYR A 376 14.54 1.43 -6.80
N LEU A 377 15.06 2.66 -6.75
CA LEU A 377 14.92 3.56 -5.60
C LEU A 377 14.23 4.85 -5.99
N THR A 378 13.44 5.37 -5.07
CA THR A 378 12.92 6.74 -5.14
C THR A 378 13.20 7.43 -3.81
N ALA A 379 13.01 8.76 -3.77
CA ALA A 379 13.19 9.52 -2.54
C ALA A 379 12.25 10.72 -2.55
N ALA A 380 11.97 11.26 -1.36
CA ALA A 380 11.09 12.42 -1.25
C ALA A 380 11.77 13.69 -1.76
N ASN A 381 13.10 13.75 -1.68
CA ASN A 381 13.88 14.83 -2.30
C ASN A 381 14.87 14.16 -3.25
N LEU A 382 14.67 14.36 -4.55
CA LEU A 382 15.43 13.64 -5.59
C LEU A 382 15.46 14.50 -6.84
N ILE A 383 16.63 14.96 -7.23
CA ILE A 383 16.77 15.91 -8.34
C ILE A 383 17.39 15.31 -9.59
N ALA A 384 17.74 14.02 -9.57
CA ALA A 384 18.27 13.36 -10.77
C ALA A 384 17.98 11.87 -10.64
N ASP A 385 17.34 11.31 -11.68
CA ASP A 385 17.15 9.86 -11.81
C ASP A 385 18.17 9.39 -12.84
N ASP A 386 19.40 9.17 -12.41
CA ASP A 386 20.50 8.95 -13.34
C ASP A 386 21.36 7.74 -12.97
N LYS A 387 22.34 7.46 -13.79
CA LYS A 387 23.27 6.35 -13.65
C LYS A 387 24.63 6.77 -13.13
N SER A 388 24.77 8.00 -12.65
CA SER A 388 26.09 8.57 -12.39
C SER A 388 26.85 7.91 -11.25
N GLY A 389 26.15 7.35 -10.28
CA GLY A 389 26.79 6.88 -9.06
C GLY A 389 27.17 8.01 -8.11
N GLU A 390 26.77 9.25 -8.38
CA GLU A 390 27.08 10.42 -7.56
C GLU A 390 25.98 10.69 -6.55
N HIS A 391 25.50 9.63 -5.92
CA HIS A 391 24.50 9.69 -4.87
C HIS A 391 25.02 8.90 -3.68
N ASP A 392 24.72 9.35 -2.48
CA ASP A 392 25.22 8.71 -1.26
C ASP A 392 24.25 7.58 -0.85
N PHE A 393 24.21 6.54 -1.68
CA PHE A 393 23.39 5.36 -1.43
C PHE A 393 24.27 4.14 -1.19
N GLN A 394 23.73 3.17 -0.49
CA GLN A 394 24.44 1.94 -0.15
C GLN A 394 24.93 1.21 -1.40
N ASN A 395 24.15 1.23 -2.46
CA ASN A 395 24.47 0.53 -3.72
C ASN A 395 25.08 1.49 -4.75
N SER A 396 25.91 2.39 -4.31
CA SER A 396 26.66 3.37 -5.11
C SER A 396 25.81 4.29 -5.98
N GLY A 397 24.53 4.39 -5.67
CA GLY A 397 23.68 5.38 -6.30
C GLY A 397 23.28 5.13 -7.75
N THR A 398 23.53 3.93 -8.26
CA THR A 398 23.27 3.68 -9.69
C THR A 398 21.87 3.11 -9.95
N LEU A 399 20.99 3.09 -8.94
CA LEU A 399 19.70 2.41 -9.00
C LEU A 399 18.53 3.36 -9.25
N LEU A 400 18.81 4.54 -9.83
CA LEU A 400 17.80 5.58 -9.97
C LEU A 400 17.22 5.71 -11.37
N SER A 401 17.94 5.29 -12.41
CA SER A 401 17.42 5.45 -13.78
C SER A 401 16.19 4.54 -13.99
N TYR A 402 15.31 4.96 -14.90
CA TYR A 402 14.15 4.16 -15.27
C TYR A 402 14.58 3.14 -16.33
N ASP A 403 14.56 1.86 -15.96
CA ASP A 403 15.16 0.83 -16.79
C ASP A 403 14.31 -0.44 -16.72
N PRO A 404 13.63 -0.82 -17.81
CA PRO A 404 12.81 -2.04 -17.77
C PRO A 404 13.61 -3.33 -17.76
N TRP A 405 14.93 -3.28 -18.02
CA TRP A 405 15.78 -4.47 -18.16
C TRP A 405 16.49 -4.84 -16.88
N SER A 406 16.51 -3.93 -15.89
CA SER A 406 17.30 -4.09 -14.69
C SER A 406 16.41 -4.29 -13.46
N TYR A 407 17.07 -4.35 -12.28
CA TYR A 407 16.36 -4.33 -11.00
C TYR A 407 15.52 -5.57 -10.77
N ARG A 408 16.17 -6.70 -10.90
CA ARG A 408 15.65 -8.07 -10.93
C ARG A 408 14.45 -8.32 -10.00
N CYS A 409 14.56 -8.00 -8.69
CA CYS A 409 13.46 -8.25 -7.77
C CYS A 409 12.29 -7.28 -8.01
N CYS A 410 12.59 -5.98 -8.12
CA CYS A 410 11.53 -4.97 -8.31
C CYS A 410 10.86 -5.11 -9.66
N GLN A 411 11.63 -5.48 -10.70
CA GLN A 411 11.10 -5.71 -12.03
C GLN A 411 9.93 -6.70 -11.99
N HIS A 412 10.03 -7.70 -11.14
CA HIS A 412 9.00 -8.75 -11.02
C HIS A 412 7.98 -8.43 -9.94
N ASN A 413 8.42 -7.92 -8.78
CA ASN A 413 7.54 -7.79 -7.62
C ASN A 413 6.64 -6.57 -7.66
N VAL A 414 6.98 -5.53 -8.44
CA VAL A 414 6.11 -4.35 -8.53
C VAL A 414 4.72 -4.71 -9.06
N ALA A 415 4.62 -5.84 -9.75
CA ALA A 415 3.41 -6.27 -10.42
C ALA A 415 2.19 -6.34 -9.50
N PHE A 416 2.37 -6.62 -8.19
CA PHE A 416 1.19 -6.86 -7.37
C PHE A 416 0.67 -5.62 -6.65
N GLY A 417 1.38 -4.49 -6.72
CA GLY A 417 1.00 -3.30 -5.97
C GLY A 417 -0.42 -2.81 -6.26
N TRP A 418 -0.68 -2.41 -7.50
CA TRP A 418 -2.00 -1.90 -7.87
C TRP A 418 -3.08 -2.98 -7.87
N PRO A 419 -2.82 -4.22 -8.34
CA PRO A 419 -3.88 -5.22 -8.27
C PRO A 419 -4.34 -5.51 -6.84
N TYR A 420 -3.42 -5.67 -5.89
CA TYR A 420 -3.82 -5.95 -4.51
C TYR A 420 -4.50 -4.75 -3.87
N PHE A 421 -4.04 -3.53 -4.19
CA PHE A 421 -4.74 -2.32 -3.78
C PHE A 421 -6.19 -2.36 -4.26
N SER A 422 -6.39 -2.71 -5.52
CA SER A 422 -7.74 -2.79 -6.12
C SER A 422 -8.63 -3.77 -5.39
N GLU A 423 -8.06 -4.89 -4.95
CA GLU A 423 -8.81 -5.93 -4.26
C GLU A 423 -9.16 -5.57 -2.82
N HIS A 424 -8.58 -4.48 -2.31
CA HIS A 424 -8.81 -4.01 -0.95
C HIS A 424 -9.61 -2.72 -0.89
N LEU A 425 -10.22 -2.31 -2.01
CA LEU A 425 -11.10 -1.14 -2.00
C LEU A 425 -12.34 -1.40 -1.14
N TRP A 426 -12.88 -2.63 -1.22
CA TRP A 426 -14.08 -3.06 -0.54
C TRP A 426 -13.80 -4.37 0.16
N LEU A 427 -14.22 -4.49 1.41
CA LEU A 427 -14.07 -5.73 2.17
C LEU A 427 -15.41 -6.07 2.83
N ALA A 428 -15.69 -7.37 2.96
CA ALA A 428 -16.89 -7.82 3.67
C ALA A 428 -16.69 -7.70 5.18
N THR A 429 -17.79 -7.57 5.91
CA THR A 429 -17.75 -7.49 7.37
C THR A 429 -18.43 -8.70 7.99
N SER A 430 -18.13 -8.96 9.26
CA SER A 430 -18.67 -10.13 9.96
C SER A 430 -20.18 -10.06 10.18
N ASP A 431 -20.76 -8.86 10.11
CA ASP A 431 -22.21 -8.67 10.28
C ASP A 431 -22.94 -8.64 8.94
N ASN A 432 -22.39 -9.30 7.93
CA ASN A 432 -22.99 -9.41 6.58
C ASN A 432 -23.19 -8.08 5.89
N GLY A 433 -22.28 -7.16 6.17
CA GLY A 433 -22.23 -5.87 5.51
C GLY A 433 -21.01 -5.75 4.61
N VAL A 434 -20.69 -4.53 4.24
CA VAL A 434 -19.56 -4.24 3.38
C VAL A 434 -18.94 -2.91 3.79
N ALA A 435 -17.63 -2.81 3.65
CA ALA A 435 -16.86 -1.62 4.02
C ALA A 435 -16.13 -1.07 2.81
N ALA A 436 -16.28 0.24 2.57
CA ALA A 436 -15.47 1.00 1.62
C ALA A 436 -14.24 1.47 2.38
N VAL A 437 -13.12 0.85 2.14
CA VAL A 437 -11.92 1.13 2.93
C VAL A 437 -10.81 1.83 2.17
N UNK A 438 -10.41 1.61 1.02
CA UNK A 438 -9.58 2.33 0.25
C UNK A 438 -10.43 2.90 -0.76
N TYR A 439 -10.36 4.15 -1.26
CA TYR A 439 -11.29 4.81 -2.17
C TYR A 439 -10.69 4.93 -3.56
N ALA A 440 -11.48 4.54 -4.55
CA ALA A 440 -11.15 4.72 -5.97
C ALA A 440 -12.40 4.39 -6.78
N PRO A 441 -12.49 4.87 -8.02
CA PRO A 441 -13.63 4.52 -8.87
C PRO A 441 -13.72 3.01 -9.02
N SER A 442 -14.88 2.47 -8.69
CA SER A 442 -15.05 1.00 -8.66
C SER A 442 -16.51 0.58 -8.55
N UNK A 443 -16.76 -0.66 -8.64
CA UNK A 443 -17.97 -1.30 -8.41
C UNK A 443 -17.69 -2.49 -7.56
N VAL A 444 -18.59 -2.83 -6.74
CA VAL A 444 -18.48 -4.08 -5.99
C VAL A 444 -19.82 -4.81 -6.05
N GLU A 445 -19.72 -6.10 -6.21
CA GLU A 445 -20.91 -6.96 -6.09
C GLU A 445 -20.75 -7.85 -4.87
N UNK A 446 -21.62 -7.65 -3.95
CA UNK A 446 -21.52 -8.38 -2.73
C UNK A 446 -22.86 -8.96 -2.38
N LYS A 447 -22.78 -10.07 -1.58
CA LYS A 447 -23.99 -10.53 -0.92
C LYS A 447 -24.08 -9.93 0.47
N UNK A 448 -24.94 -9.14 0.71
CA UNK A 448 -25.10 -8.45 1.93
C UNK A 448 -26.34 -8.90 2.60
N GLY A 449 -26.48 -8.77 3.92
CA GLY A 449 -27.73 -8.95 4.70
C GLY A 449 -28.02 -10.38 5.09
N GLN A 450 -29.18 -10.55 5.71
CA GLN A 450 -29.46 -11.87 6.28
C GLN A 450 -29.83 -12.92 5.24
N GLN A 451 -30.28 -12.51 4.07
CA GLN A 451 -30.73 -13.45 3.06
C GLN A 451 -29.79 -13.58 1.87
N GLY A 452 -28.63 -12.92 1.96
CA GLY A 452 -27.65 -13.01 0.91
C GLY A 452 -28.07 -12.34 -0.37
N THR A 453 -28.76 -11.21 -0.28
CA THR A 453 -29.24 -10.46 -1.45
C THR A 453 -28.06 -9.85 -2.24
N UNK A 454 -27.81 -9.95 -3.37
CA UNK A 454 -26.86 -9.46 -4.17
C UNK A 454 -27.07 -8.06 -4.25
N VAL A 455 -26.23 -7.37 -4.10
CA VAL A 455 -26.19 -5.91 -4.13
C VAL A 455 -24.99 -5.48 -4.96
N ARG A 456 -25.21 -4.50 -5.83
CA ARG A 456 -24.13 -3.85 -6.57
C ARG A 456 -24.02 -2.43 -6.04
N ILE A 457 -22.79 -2.01 -5.71
CA ILE A 457 -22.53 -0.63 -5.27
C ILE A 457 -21.52 -0.02 -6.23
N VAL A 458 -21.87 1.15 -6.80
CA VAL A 458 -21.02 1.86 -7.74
C VAL A 458 -20.44 3.08 -7.04
N GLU A 459 -19.12 3.19 -7.04
CA GLU A 459 -18.41 4.34 -6.48
C GLU A 459 -17.93 5.23 -7.61
N GLU A 460 -18.41 6.48 -7.62
CA GLU A 460 -17.98 7.51 -8.57
C GLU A 460 -17.20 8.56 -7.81
N THR A 461 -15.95 8.78 -8.24
CA THR A 461 -15.07 9.69 -7.52
C THR A 461 -13.85 10.02 -8.36
N SER A 462 -13.25 11.18 -8.09
CA SER A 462 -11.90 11.50 -8.57
C SER A 462 -10.85 11.33 -7.47
N TYR A 463 -11.23 10.72 -6.35
CA TYR A 463 -10.29 10.45 -5.24
C TYR A 463 -9.08 9.69 -5.81
N PRO A 464 -7.86 10.04 -5.47
CA PRO A 464 -7.40 10.91 -4.37
C PRO A 464 -7.31 12.41 -4.72
N PHE A 465 -7.74 12.81 -5.91
CA PHE A 465 -7.59 14.20 -6.37
C PHE A 465 -8.77 15.06 -5.96
N SER A 466 -9.79 14.47 -5.39
CA SER A 466 -10.95 15.14 -4.82
C SER A 466 -11.45 14.35 -3.63
N GLY A 467 -11.99 15.05 -2.63
CA GLY A 467 -12.57 14.39 -1.47
C GLY A 467 -14.02 14.03 -1.62
N LYS A 468 -14.61 14.19 -2.82
CA LYS A 468 -16.02 13.89 -3.06
C LYS A 468 -16.18 12.46 -3.57
N ILE A 469 -17.02 11.69 -2.91
CA ILE A 469 -17.23 10.28 -3.23
C ILE A 469 -18.74 10.03 -3.22
N THR A 470 -19.25 9.46 -4.31
CA THR A 470 -20.66 9.12 -4.43
C THR A 470 -20.80 7.63 -4.61
N LEU A 471 -21.59 7.01 -3.74
CA LEU A 471 -21.91 5.57 -3.83
C LEU A 471 -23.37 5.43 -4.19
N THR A 472 -23.67 4.62 -5.20
CA THR A 472 -25.06 4.30 -5.57
C THR A 472 -25.27 2.82 -5.33
N VAL A 473 -26.31 2.49 -4.57
CA VAL A 473 -26.59 1.12 -4.12
C VAL A 473 -27.71 0.54 -4.96
N PHE A 474 -27.45 -0.62 -5.58
CA PHE A 474 -28.39 -1.30 -6.45
C PHE A 474 -28.64 -2.71 -5.94
N PRO A 475 -29.53 -2.90 -4.94
CA PRO A 475 -29.86 -4.24 -4.50
C PRO A 475 -30.88 -4.88 -5.44
N GLU A 476 -30.79 -6.21 -5.61
CA GLU A 476 -31.80 -6.96 -6.39
C GLU A 476 -33.18 -6.84 -5.80
N SER A 477 -33.27 -6.76 -4.48
CA SER A 477 -34.47 -6.47 -3.74
C SER A 477 -34.06 -5.72 -2.49
N GLU A 478 -35.01 -4.99 -1.89
CA GLU A 478 -34.71 -4.22 -0.68
C GLU A 478 -34.08 -5.12 0.36
N VAL A 479 -33.00 -4.61 0.99
CA VAL A 479 -32.25 -5.42 1.93
C VAL A 479 -31.61 -4.52 2.98
N GLU A 480 -31.62 -5.00 4.21
CA GLU A 480 -30.98 -4.31 5.32
C GLU A 480 -29.56 -4.84 5.52
N PHE A 481 -28.58 -3.94 5.52
CA PHE A 481 -27.21 -4.30 5.84
C PHE A 481 -26.43 -3.06 6.25
N PRO A 482 -25.37 -3.22 7.03
CA PRO A 482 -24.52 -2.08 7.37
C PRO A 482 -23.52 -1.79 6.24
N LEU A 483 -23.46 -0.52 5.85
CA LEU A 483 -22.44 -0.02 4.92
C LEU A 483 -21.46 0.82 5.75
N TYR A 484 -20.20 0.43 5.74
CA TYR A 484 -19.15 1.08 6.48
C TYR A 484 -18.34 1.99 5.54
N LEU A 485 -18.09 3.23 5.96
CA LEU A 485 -17.32 4.21 5.20
C LEU A 485 -16.11 4.63 6.03
N ARG A 486 -14.92 4.49 5.47
CA ARG A 486 -13.73 4.93 6.18
C ARG A 486 -13.65 6.46 6.20
N LEU A 487 -13.41 7.02 7.38
CA LEU A 487 -13.09 8.43 7.55
C LEU A 487 -11.59 8.51 7.78
N PRO A 488 -10.81 8.98 6.79
CA PRO A 488 -9.35 8.96 6.92
C PRO A 488 -8.86 9.77 8.12
N GLY A 489 -7.72 9.37 8.65
CA GLY A 489 -7.12 10.07 9.78
C GLY A 489 -6.76 11.52 9.49
N TRP A 490 -6.52 11.86 8.22
CA TRP A 490 -6.22 13.24 7.83
C TRP A 490 -7.46 14.10 7.68
N ALA A 491 -8.65 13.51 7.61
CA ALA A 491 -9.89 14.25 7.34
C ALA A 491 -10.51 14.72 8.66
N GLU A 492 -10.19 15.94 9.07
CA GLU A 492 -10.73 16.48 10.32
C GLU A 492 -12.25 16.55 10.30
N ARG A 493 -12.84 16.78 9.13
CA ARG A 493 -14.29 16.83 8.95
C ARG A 493 -14.69 16.01 7.75
N ALA A 494 -15.92 15.50 7.81
CA ALA A 494 -16.56 14.85 6.68
C ALA A 494 -18.04 15.18 6.71
N SER A 495 -18.66 15.18 5.53
CA SER A 495 -20.10 15.36 5.39
C SER A 495 -20.66 14.11 4.73
N ILE A 496 -21.72 13.55 5.29
CA ILE A 496 -22.34 12.33 4.78
C ILE A 496 -23.83 12.59 4.57
N ALA A 497 -24.32 12.33 3.35
CA ALA A 497 -25.72 12.49 3.02
C ALA A 497 -26.22 11.22 2.35
N VAL A 498 -27.47 10.86 2.60
CA VAL A 498 -28.16 9.78 1.93
C VAL A 498 -29.37 10.35 1.21
N ASN A 499 -29.39 10.18 -0.12
CA ASN A 499 -30.48 10.70 -0.96
C ASN A 499 -30.70 12.20 -0.69
N GLU A 500 -31.94 12.59 -0.43
CA GLU A 500 -32.32 13.99 -0.14
C GLU A 500 -32.30 14.33 1.34
N GLU A 501 -31.83 13.42 2.19
CA GLU A 501 -31.79 13.66 3.62
C GLU A 501 -30.76 14.74 3.95
N GLN A 502 -30.97 15.39 5.09
CA GLN A 502 -30.05 16.45 5.55
C GLN A 502 -28.67 15.84 5.83
N PRO A 503 -27.59 16.41 5.27
CA PRO A 503 -26.26 15.87 5.54
C PRO A 503 -25.87 15.92 7.01
N ALA A 504 -25.15 14.91 7.45
CA ALA A 504 -24.52 14.89 8.77
C ALA A 504 -23.10 15.38 8.64
N GLU A 505 -22.72 16.35 9.46
CA GLU A 505 -21.34 16.83 9.57
C GLU A 505 -20.66 16.08 10.69
N VAL A 506 -19.53 15.47 10.41
CA VAL A 506 -18.85 14.58 11.34
C VAL A 506 -17.42 15.03 11.54
N LYS A 507 -16.98 15.09 12.81
CA LYS A 507 -15.59 15.37 13.17
C LYS A 507 -15.03 14.10 13.83
N ALA A 508 -14.67 13.11 13.01
CA ALA A 508 -14.31 11.80 13.50
C ALA A 508 -13.18 11.19 12.65
N PRO A 509 -12.02 11.88 12.57
CA PRO A 509 -10.91 11.31 11.78
C PRO A 509 -10.47 9.96 12.35
N GLY A 510 -10.24 9.01 11.46
CA GLY A 510 -9.76 7.70 11.86
C GLY A 510 -10.84 6.74 12.32
N LYS A 511 -12.11 7.08 12.09
CA LYS A 511 -13.24 6.22 12.44
C LYS A 511 -13.89 5.64 11.20
N LEU A 512 -14.83 4.73 11.41
CA LEU A 512 -15.74 4.24 10.37
C LEU A 512 -17.12 4.83 10.62
N ALA A 513 -17.70 5.43 9.59
CA ALA A 513 -19.11 5.82 9.62
C ALA A 513 -19.92 4.63 9.13
N VAL A 514 -20.96 4.28 9.87
CA VAL A 514 -21.77 3.10 9.57
C VAL A 514 -23.19 3.54 9.30
N LEU A 515 -23.68 3.16 8.13
CA LEU A 515 -25.08 3.38 7.72
C LEU A 515 -25.78 2.04 7.73
N GLU A 516 -26.56 1.79 8.76
CA GLU A 516 -27.28 0.52 8.91
C GLU A 516 -28.74 0.76 8.61
N ARG A 517 -29.14 0.46 7.35
CA ARG A 517 -30.47 0.82 6.91
C ARG A 517 -30.97 -0.19 5.89
N ARG A 518 -32.26 -0.06 5.53
CA ARG A 518 -32.86 -0.87 4.50
C ARG A 518 -32.67 -0.18 3.15
N TRP A 519 -31.78 -0.75 2.36
CA TRP A 519 -31.36 -0.14 1.09
C TRP A 519 -32.34 -0.46 -0.03
N LYS A 520 -32.64 0.55 -0.82
CA LYS A 520 -33.54 0.44 -1.98
C LYS A 520 -32.75 0.74 -3.25
N TYR A 521 -33.22 0.19 -4.36
CA TYR A 521 -32.57 0.37 -5.65
C TYR A 521 -32.40 1.85 -5.96
N GLY A 522 -31.16 2.24 -6.20
CA GLY A 522 -30.80 3.60 -6.54
C GLY A 522 -30.50 4.53 -5.37
N ASP A 523 -30.55 4.03 -4.13
CA ASP A 523 -30.14 4.86 -2.99
C ASP A 523 -28.72 5.35 -3.19
N GLN A 524 -28.48 6.61 -2.84
CA GLN A 524 -27.22 7.27 -3.10
C GLN A 524 -26.63 7.84 -1.82
N VAL A 525 -25.36 7.54 -1.57
CA VAL A 525 -24.60 8.07 -0.43
C VAL A 525 -23.57 9.05 -0.97
N SER A 526 -23.55 10.25 -0.43
CA SER A 526 -22.56 11.27 -0.79
C SER A 526 -21.65 11.52 0.41
N LEU A 527 -20.35 11.32 0.22
CA LEU A 527 -19.32 11.54 1.23
C LEU A 527 -18.42 12.65 0.73
N SER A 528 -18.25 13.70 1.54
CA SER A 528 -17.33 14.80 1.24
C SER A 528 -16.30 14.87 2.35
N LEU A 529 -15.04 14.70 1.98
CA LEU A 529 -13.92 14.72 2.93
C LEU A 529 -13.22 16.08 2.87
N ASP A 530 -12.68 16.51 4.01
CA ASP A 530 -11.98 17.78 4.15
C ASP A 530 -10.83 17.88 3.16
N GLU A 531 -10.82 18.91 2.32
CA GLU A 531 -9.78 19.13 1.31
C GLU A 531 -8.86 20.30 1.68
N SER A 532 -8.79 20.68 2.93
CA SER A 532 -7.90 21.77 3.38
C SER A 532 -6.44 21.42 3.14
N VAL A 533 -5.65 22.41 2.76
CA VAL A 533 -4.20 22.26 2.68
C VAL A 533 -3.65 22.19 4.09
N ARG A 534 -2.71 21.25 4.31
CA ARG A 534 -2.07 21.07 5.61
C ARG A 534 -0.55 21.10 5.43
N ILE A 535 0.15 21.55 6.47
CA ILE A 535 1.60 21.55 6.52
C ILE A 535 2.02 20.65 7.68
N LYS A 536 2.96 19.75 7.40
CA LYS A 536 3.61 18.98 8.46
C LYS A 536 5.07 19.41 8.56
N LEU A 537 5.52 19.68 9.80
CA LEU A 537 6.92 19.95 10.09
C LEU A 537 7.57 18.67 10.61
N TRP A 538 8.79 18.40 10.15
CA TRP A 538 9.50 17.15 10.47
C TRP A 538 10.61 17.46 11.46
N PRO A 539 10.41 17.18 12.77
CA PRO A 539 11.43 17.54 13.76
C PRO A 539 12.77 16.86 13.53
N GLY A 540 12.74 15.61 13.05
CA GLY A 540 13.98 14.87 12.79
C GLY A 540 14.78 15.39 11.60
N ILE A 541 14.19 16.29 10.79
CA ILE A 541 14.83 16.84 9.61
C ILE A 541 14.84 18.37 9.72
N GLY A 542 15.28 18.88 10.87
CA GLY A 542 15.44 20.32 11.07
C GLY A 542 14.20 21.16 10.87
N GLN A 543 13.02 20.62 11.19
CA GLN A 543 11.73 21.29 11.03
C GLN A 543 11.39 21.57 9.56
N ALA A 544 11.89 20.78 8.62
CA ALA A 544 11.50 20.90 7.22
C ALA A 544 10.00 20.74 7.07
N ALA A 545 9.42 21.38 6.06
CA ALA A 545 7.97 21.42 5.86
C ALA A 545 7.57 20.59 4.65
N SER A 546 6.46 19.86 4.78
CA SER A 546 5.82 19.19 3.66
C SER A 546 4.36 19.59 3.59
N VAL A 547 3.83 19.62 2.36
CA VAL A 547 2.50 20.12 2.04
C VAL A 547 1.62 18.97 1.63
N SER A 548 0.39 18.91 2.19
CA SER A 548 -0.56 17.88 1.81
C SER A 548 -1.97 18.44 1.64
N ARG A 549 -2.78 17.71 0.88
CA ARG A 549 -4.21 18.01 0.67
C ARG A 549 -4.89 16.68 0.40
N GLY A 550 -5.89 16.33 1.21
CA GLY A 550 -6.44 14.99 1.15
C GLY A 550 -5.35 13.96 1.46
N PRO A 551 -5.31 12.83 0.76
CA PRO A 551 -4.23 11.86 0.97
C PRO A 551 -2.94 12.19 0.23
N LEU A 552 -2.91 13.29 -0.54
CA LEU A 552 -1.79 13.60 -1.41
C LEU A 552 -0.78 14.51 -0.72
N TRP A 553 0.49 14.15 -0.84
CA TRP A 553 1.62 15.02 -0.55
C TRP A 553 2.05 15.71 -1.84
N PHE A 554 2.72 16.85 -1.73
CA PHE A 554 3.06 17.68 -2.89
C PHE A 554 4.56 17.91 -2.97
N SER A 555 5.03 18.00 -4.20
CA SER A 555 6.40 18.31 -4.55
C SER A 555 6.43 19.64 -5.30
N LEU A 556 7.56 20.36 -5.18
CA LEU A 556 7.84 21.43 -6.13
C LEU A 556 7.74 20.89 -7.55
N GLU A 557 7.11 21.65 -8.45
CA GLU A 557 7.10 21.29 -9.87
C GLU A 557 8.50 21.55 -10.44
N ILE A 558 9.18 20.46 -10.83
CA ILE A 558 10.51 20.53 -11.43
C ILE A 558 10.38 20.01 -12.86
N LYS A 559 10.76 20.81 -13.85
CA LYS A 559 10.71 20.39 -15.23
C LYS A 559 11.60 19.16 -15.42
N GLU A 560 11.06 18.13 -16.08
CA GLU A 560 11.74 16.86 -16.27
C GLU A 560 12.30 16.77 -17.70
N ILE A 561 13.58 16.51 -17.82
CA ILE A 561 14.24 16.26 -19.10
C ILE A 561 14.52 14.77 -19.18
N TRP A 562 13.74 14.08 -20.02
CA TRP A 562 13.84 12.64 -20.21
C TRP A 562 14.85 12.35 -21.31
N LYS A 563 15.87 11.55 -20.99
CA LYS A 563 16.97 11.26 -21.90
C LYS A 563 17.11 9.75 -22.03
N SER A 564 16.78 9.21 -23.20
CA SER A 564 16.99 7.80 -23.47
C SER A 564 18.47 7.49 -23.55
N TYR A 565 18.91 6.41 -22.89
CA TYR A 565 20.31 6.03 -22.94
C TYR A 565 20.52 4.58 -23.38
N GLY A 566 19.45 3.81 -23.49
CA GLY A 566 19.62 2.40 -23.81
C GLY A 566 18.29 1.68 -23.91
N GLY A 567 18.37 0.35 -23.80
CA GLY A 567 17.21 -0.49 -24.01
C GLY A 567 16.92 -0.71 -25.48
N THR A 568 15.67 -0.88 -25.80
CA THR A 568 15.21 -1.02 -27.19
C THR A 568 14.17 0.05 -27.48
N GLU A 569 13.76 0.14 -28.73
CA GLU A 569 12.71 1.08 -29.10
C GLU A 569 11.41 0.78 -28.34
N ALA A 570 11.09 -0.50 -28.20
CA ALA A 570 9.87 -0.92 -27.49
C ALA A 570 9.99 -0.72 -25.97
N TRP A 571 11.19 -0.90 -25.43
CA TRP A 571 11.44 -0.88 -23.99
C TRP A 571 12.65 0.00 -23.69
N PRO A 572 12.51 1.33 -23.80
CA PRO A 572 13.66 2.21 -23.61
C PRO A 572 14.01 2.41 -22.14
N ALA A 573 15.27 2.71 -21.90
CA ALA A 573 15.76 3.09 -20.57
C ALA A 573 16.05 4.58 -20.56
N TYR A 574 15.73 5.25 -19.45
CA TYR A 574 15.79 6.71 -19.35
C TYR A 574 16.54 7.17 -18.11
N GLU A 575 17.29 8.26 -18.29
CA GLU A 575 17.64 9.15 -17.19
C GLU A 575 16.65 10.31 -17.20
N VAL A 576 16.38 10.89 -16.03
CA VAL A 576 15.56 12.11 -15.90
C VAL A 576 16.38 13.15 -15.16
N LEU A 577 16.57 14.32 -15.78
CA LEU A 577 17.41 15.38 -15.24
C LEU A 577 16.58 16.65 -15.09
N PRO A 578 16.94 17.53 -14.13
CA PRO A 578 16.12 18.73 -13.89
C PRO A 578 16.29 19.77 -14.98
N GLY A 579 15.16 20.30 -15.46
CA GLY A 579 15.13 21.38 -16.43
C GLY A 579 14.71 22.72 -15.85
N SER A 580 14.62 22.81 -14.52
CA SER A 580 14.32 24.04 -13.81
C SER A 580 14.98 24.01 -12.44
N ASP A 581 15.02 25.14 -11.78
CA ASP A 581 15.61 25.24 -10.45
C ASP A 581 14.76 24.50 -9.43
N TRP A 582 15.41 23.96 -8.39
CA TRP A 582 14.75 23.17 -7.37
C TRP A 582 14.99 23.71 -5.95
N ASN A 583 15.95 24.60 -5.75
CA ASN A 583 16.42 24.97 -4.41
C ASN A 583 15.62 26.14 -3.84
N TYR A 584 14.35 25.86 -3.50
CA TYR A 584 13.41 26.84 -2.98
C TYR A 584 13.08 26.57 -1.53
N ALA A 585 12.96 27.62 -0.75
CA ALA A 585 12.42 27.61 0.61
C ALA A 585 11.03 28.25 0.59
N LEU A 586 10.07 27.62 1.22
CA LEU A 586 8.72 28.18 1.32
C LEU A 586 8.70 29.34 2.29
N ILE A 587 7.73 30.23 2.14
CA ILE A 587 7.49 31.32 3.10
C ILE A 587 6.24 30.96 3.88
N LEU A 588 6.39 30.68 5.17
CA LEU A 588 5.27 30.20 5.99
C LEU A 588 5.02 31.11 7.17
N ASP A 589 3.73 31.31 7.48
CA ASP A 589 3.32 32.04 8.68
C ASP A 589 3.32 31.05 9.85
N LYS A 590 4.13 31.31 10.85
CA LYS A 590 4.28 30.42 12.00
C LYS A 590 2.96 30.18 12.74
N ASN A 591 2.04 31.14 12.70
CA ASN A 591 0.74 31.02 13.38
C ASN A 591 -0.35 30.40 12.52
N ASN A 592 -0.13 30.29 11.19
CA ASN A 592 -1.06 29.66 10.27
C ASN A 592 -0.27 29.17 9.07
N LEU A 593 0.33 27.98 9.22
CA LEU A 593 1.34 27.51 8.29
C LEU A 593 0.86 27.41 6.85
N ALA A 594 -0.38 27.02 6.64
CA ALA A 594 -0.90 26.82 5.28
C ALA A 594 -1.51 28.08 4.65
N GLU A 595 -1.44 29.22 5.30
CA GLU A 595 -2.13 30.44 4.88
C GLU A 595 -1.81 30.86 3.44
N ASN A 596 -0.55 30.71 3.04
CA ASN A 596 -0.06 31.20 1.74
C ASN A 596 -0.05 30.13 0.66
N ILE A 597 -0.66 28.98 0.91
CA ILE A 597 -0.69 27.89 -0.05
C ILE A 597 -2.14 27.68 -0.48
N ARG A 598 -2.39 27.69 -1.77
CA ARG A 598 -3.75 27.64 -2.29
C ARG A 598 -3.84 26.78 -3.54
N LEU A 599 -5.05 26.33 -3.81
CA LEU A 599 -5.36 25.61 -5.04
C LEU A 599 -5.25 26.57 -6.24
N ALA A 600 -4.40 26.23 -7.19
CA ALA A 600 -4.20 27.05 -8.40
C ALA A 600 -4.91 26.47 -9.60
N GLU A 601 -4.87 25.15 -9.80
CA GLU A 601 -5.52 24.50 -10.91
C GLU A 601 -6.13 23.19 -10.46
N LYS A 602 -7.26 22.86 -11.09
CA LYS A 602 -7.90 21.56 -10.94
C LYS A 602 -8.33 21.14 -12.35
N LYS A 603 -7.81 20.00 -12.80
CA LYS A 603 -8.03 19.51 -14.16
C LYS A 603 -8.87 18.25 -14.14
N GLU A 604 -9.51 17.93 -15.24
CA GLU A 604 -10.15 16.63 -15.40
C GLU A 604 -9.11 15.53 -15.35
N ILE A 605 -9.52 14.38 -14.83
CA ILE A 605 -8.62 13.25 -14.68
C ILE A 605 -8.36 12.62 -16.07
N SER A 606 -7.10 12.58 -16.44
CA SER A 606 -6.72 11.99 -17.72
C SER A 606 -6.52 10.47 -17.57
N TYR A 607 -6.19 9.83 -18.70
CA TYR A 607 -5.88 8.41 -18.72
C TYR A 607 -4.68 8.08 -17.79
N GLN A 608 -3.71 9.00 -17.68
CA GLN A 608 -2.59 8.84 -16.74
C GLN A 608 -2.49 10.09 -15.89
N PRO A 609 -3.16 10.08 -14.71
CA PRO A 609 -3.10 11.27 -13.85
C PRO A 609 -1.82 11.42 -13.06
N PHE A 610 -0.99 10.35 -12.98
CA PHE A 610 0.26 10.39 -12.24
C PHE A 610 1.41 10.72 -13.17
N SER A 611 1.33 11.87 -13.81
CA SER A 611 2.41 12.40 -14.63
C SER A 611 2.47 13.92 -14.41
N LEU A 612 3.64 14.48 -14.64
CA LEU A 612 3.81 15.94 -14.48
C LEU A 612 2.88 16.69 -15.43
N GLU A 613 2.79 16.20 -16.66
CA GLU A 613 1.97 16.82 -17.70
C GLU A 613 0.50 16.85 -17.33
N ASN A 614 -0.02 15.79 -16.72
CA ASN A 614 -1.44 15.59 -16.47
C ASN A 614 -1.83 15.72 -15.00
N ALA A 615 -0.94 16.25 -14.16
CA ALA A 615 -1.23 16.38 -12.72
C ALA A 615 -2.58 17.07 -12.52
N PRO A 616 -3.55 16.41 -11.86
CA PRO A 616 -4.89 16.97 -11.82
C PRO A 616 -5.06 18.13 -10.84
N ILE A 617 -4.17 18.26 -9.88
CA ILE A 617 -4.24 19.29 -8.83
C ILE A 617 -2.90 20.01 -8.80
N ILE A 618 -2.93 21.33 -8.91
CA ILE A 618 -1.74 22.17 -8.79
C ILE A 618 -2.00 23.17 -7.67
N LEU A 619 -1.07 23.26 -6.74
CA LEU A 619 -1.09 24.29 -5.70
C LEU A 619 -0.08 25.36 -6.04
N GLU A 620 -0.26 26.53 -5.45
CA GLU A 620 0.70 27.63 -5.51
C GLU A 620 1.15 27.98 -4.10
N ALA A 621 2.43 28.30 -3.95
CA ALA A 621 3.01 28.69 -2.68
C ALA A 621 4.00 29.82 -2.89
N LYS A 622 4.12 30.69 -1.87
CA LYS A 622 5.15 31.73 -1.88
C LYS A 622 6.47 31.10 -1.45
N ALA A 623 7.55 31.49 -2.11
CA ALA A 623 8.86 30.88 -1.86
C ALA A 623 9.97 31.86 -2.24
N ARG A 624 11.18 31.56 -1.76
CA ARG A 624 12.41 32.26 -2.17
C ARG A 624 13.41 31.22 -2.60
N GLN A 625 14.10 31.47 -3.70
CA GLN A 625 15.23 30.62 -4.07
C GLN A 625 16.35 30.79 -3.06
N LEU A 626 17.02 29.69 -2.73
CA LEU A 626 18.06 29.66 -1.69
C LEU A 626 19.37 29.22 -2.34
N PRO A 627 20.19 30.17 -2.80
CA PRO A 627 21.38 29.79 -3.59
C PRO A 627 22.36 28.88 -2.88
N GLU A 628 22.49 28.98 -1.56
CA GLU A 628 23.43 28.16 -0.81
C GLU A 628 22.99 26.70 -0.68
N TRP A 629 21.75 26.36 -1.01
CA TRP A 629 21.29 24.97 -1.00
C TRP A 629 21.65 24.36 -2.34
N GLN A 630 22.76 23.59 -2.35
CA GLN A 630 23.38 23.09 -3.57
C GLN A 630 23.35 21.57 -3.59
N ALA A 631 23.46 21.01 -4.79
CA ALA A 631 23.60 19.57 -4.96
C ALA A 631 24.98 19.12 -4.47
N GLN A 632 25.05 17.88 -4.02
CA GLN A 632 26.29 17.18 -3.69
C GLN A 632 26.44 16.08 -4.72
N GLY A 633 27.31 16.28 -5.71
CA GLY A 633 27.29 15.43 -6.89
C GLY A 633 25.98 15.61 -7.63
N GLN A 634 25.27 14.51 -7.88
CA GLN A 634 23.93 14.55 -8.47
C GLN A 634 22.83 14.41 -7.41
N MET A 635 23.22 14.32 -6.15
CA MET A 635 22.26 14.19 -5.06
C MET A 635 21.90 15.57 -4.53
N VAL A 636 20.62 15.78 -4.24
CA VAL A 636 20.19 17.04 -3.64
C VAL A 636 20.88 17.22 -2.28
N GLY A 637 21.21 18.47 -1.94
CA GLY A 637 21.82 18.76 -0.66
C GLY A 637 20.86 18.52 0.51
N ARG A 638 21.41 18.36 1.71
CA ARG A 638 20.61 18.24 2.92
C ARG A 638 19.70 19.46 3.05
N VAL A 639 18.47 19.22 3.47
CA VAL A 639 17.51 20.32 3.67
C VAL A 639 18.05 21.24 4.75
N PRO A 640 18.22 22.55 4.46
CA PRO A 640 18.66 23.47 5.50
C PRO A 640 17.69 23.50 6.67
N ALA A 641 18.20 23.66 7.87
CA ALA A 641 17.37 23.77 9.08
C ALA A 641 16.45 24.98 8.97
N SER A 642 15.25 24.86 9.50
CA SER A 642 14.21 25.88 9.37
C SER A 642 13.72 26.34 10.74
N PRO A 643 13.27 27.59 10.88
CA PRO A 643 13.22 28.63 9.84
C PRO A 643 14.60 29.03 9.36
N VAL A 644 14.70 29.26 8.04
CA VAL A 644 15.96 29.65 7.42
C VAL A 644 16.27 31.11 7.72
N SER A 645 17.52 31.41 7.99
CA SER A 645 18.03 32.78 8.13
C SER A 645 19.18 32.91 7.14
N SER A 646 18.95 33.65 6.05
CA SER A 646 19.94 33.75 4.98
C SER A 646 19.85 35.11 4.34
N SER A 647 21.02 35.79 4.24
CA SER A 647 21.10 37.08 3.56
C SER A 647 21.19 36.93 2.05
N SER A 648 21.44 35.72 1.54
CA SER A 648 21.61 35.50 0.09
C SER A 648 20.35 35.01 -0.59
N ALA A 649 19.22 34.87 0.15
CA ALA A 649 17.96 34.44 -0.43
C ALA A 649 17.47 35.44 -1.48
N ARG A 650 16.92 34.93 -2.56
CA ARG A 650 16.40 35.72 -3.67
C ARG A 650 15.03 36.33 -3.29
N PRO A 651 14.51 37.24 -4.11
CA PRO A 651 13.20 37.82 -3.84
C PRO A 651 12.07 36.79 -3.85
N GLU A 652 10.98 37.12 -3.18
CA GLU A 652 9.80 36.28 -3.14
C GLU A 652 9.24 36.04 -4.54
N GLU A 653 8.83 34.79 -4.79
CA GLU A 653 8.13 34.43 -6.02
C GLU A 653 7.08 33.38 -5.70
N THR A 654 6.22 33.12 -6.65
CA THR A 654 5.20 32.07 -6.52
C THR A 654 5.70 30.83 -7.23
N VAL A 655 5.69 29.68 -6.54
CA VAL A 655 6.08 28.41 -7.12
C VAL A 655 4.86 27.50 -7.21
N ARG A 656 4.92 26.51 -8.11
CA ARG A 656 3.86 25.56 -8.31
C ARG A 656 4.23 24.25 -7.64
N LEU A 657 3.23 23.63 -6.99
CA LEU A 657 3.39 22.34 -6.33
C LEU A 657 2.47 21.33 -7.00
N VAL A 658 2.99 20.14 -7.26
CA VAL A 658 2.24 19.06 -7.91
C VAL A 658 2.19 17.86 -6.97
N PRO A 659 1.22 16.95 -7.14
CA PRO A 659 1.23 15.74 -6.31
C PRO A 659 2.54 14.99 -6.44
N MET A 660 3.03 14.52 -5.31
CA MET A 660 4.29 13.79 -5.24
C MET A 660 4.30 12.58 -6.19
N GLY A 661 3.16 11.89 -6.33
CA GLY A 661 3.06 10.75 -7.23
C GLY A 661 3.11 11.12 -8.71
N CYS A 662 3.00 12.42 -9.05
CA CYS A 662 3.12 12.89 -10.44
C CYS A 662 4.55 13.28 -10.79
N ALA A 663 5.43 13.42 -9.82
CA ALA A 663 6.75 14.00 -9.99
C ALA A 663 7.83 12.94 -9.90
N ARG A 664 8.60 12.77 -10.98
CA ARG A 664 9.76 11.86 -10.97
C ARG A 664 11.00 12.53 -10.42
N LEU A 665 11.03 13.87 -10.45
CA LEU A 665 12.01 14.66 -9.70
C LEU A 665 11.24 15.43 -8.64
N ARG A 666 11.77 15.47 -7.41
CA ARG A 666 10.98 15.92 -6.27
C ARG A 666 11.76 16.81 -5.32
N ILE A 667 11.10 17.84 -4.85
CA ILE A 667 11.37 18.44 -3.56
C ILE A 667 10.04 18.39 -2.81
N ALA A 668 9.91 17.46 -1.89
CA ALA A 668 8.69 17.29 -1.09
C ALA A 668 8.93 17.63 0.38
N CYS A 669 10.18 17.79 0.79
CA CYS A 669 10.55 18.36 2.08
C CYS A 669 11.29 19.65 1.82
N PHE A 670 10.72 20.75 2.32
CA PHE A 670 11.22 22.11 2.02
C PHE A 670 11.83 22.74 3.25
N PRO A 671 12.94 23.50 3.09
CA PRO A 671 13.25 24.52 4.09
C PRO A 671 12.22 25.63 3.98
N TRP A 672 12.11 26.47 5.00
CA TRP A 672 11.15 27.56 4.94
C TRP A 672 11.63 28.77 5.73
N PHE A 673 11.19 29.94 5.26
CA PHE A 673 11.37 31.22 5.93
C PHE A 673 10.12 31.56 6.71
N GLU A 674 10.30 32.13 7.88
CA GLU A 674 9.17 32.67 8.63
C GLU A 674 8.69 33.94 7.94
N LYS A 675 7.38 34.02 7.67
CA LYS A 675 6.79 35.21 7.07
C LYS A 675 6.97 36.40 8.01
N ARG A 676 7.47 37.50 7.47
CA ARG A 676 7.61 38.74 8.22
C ARG A 676 6.27 39.44 8.27
N LYS A 677 5.92 40.06 9.44
CA LYS A 677 4.71 40.82 9.61
C LYS A 677 4.83 42.21 8.94
#